data_ae7825edba77f1d346a5e5d54b9e0d4e
#
_entry.id   ae7825edba77f1d346a5e5d54b9e0d4e
#
_cell.length_a   1.000
_cell.length_b   1.000
_cell.length_c   1.000
_cell.angle_alpha   90.00
_cell.angle_beta   90.00
_cell.angle_gamma   90.00
#
_symmetry.space_group_name_H-M   'P 1'
#
loop_
_entity.id
_entity.type
_entity.pdbx_description
1 polymer ?
#
loop_
_entity_poly.entity_id
_entity_poly.type
_entity_poly.pdbx_seq_one_letter_code
_entity_poly.pdbx_strand_id
1 'polypeptide(L)'
;MRKSLFIMSFAALLVGCASTKTAQKAQEETVAPKALVIDNSLTEAEKAARKFTPEVMWKMGRIGAQALSPDASKLAYTLTQYNMAENRGITFIYVRDMATGQEVRITDNTSNNHSPQWLDNETIAFMSNRSGSSQVWAMNYKGEEVRQLTAFDKDVEGFGIAGDHAFYVQRVKVAPMKGSDQYADMDKSKVRIYDDLMVRHWDYWDDGSYLHVFAADYKDGKIAEGKDIIGADKAYDSPLAPYFDNAEIRLSNDGSMLAYTCKPLTGTDYALSTDSDIFLYDFATGTTRNLSKEAAATGVDEFVGYDKYPVFSPNGKKIAFRSQRRPGNEADQQRLWVFDLETNKCDYITRGQDYCVTEVAWDGNDAMYFILPWRGTHHVAHIDLAGNMKQITKGNYDFNTFTFANGKIVANMNSISKGVELYDINLESGEFTQITDVNREIYDNIDFGKVEERWITTTDGKKMLTWVIYPPHFDPSKKYPTLLYCQGGPQSTVSQFWSYRWNFQLMAAEGYIIVAPNRRGCPSFGQEWTDQISCDYSGQNIQDYLAAIDEVSKEPFVDTDKRGCVGASYGGYSTYYLAGVHEGRFKAFIAHCGIFNFESMYGHTEELFFVTNDYGGAYWEKDNAVAQRSYANSPHKKVGNWDTPIMIITGEKDYRIPYSQSLEAFTAARVQGIDARLVSFENEAHQVFQPQNSVVWNREFFGWLNKYLK
;
A
#
# COMPACT_ATOMS: atom_id res chain seq x y z
N MET A 1 -21.36 -65.14 19.35
CA MET A 1 -21.10 -65.85 20.64
C MET A 1 -20.76 -64.80 21.70
N ARG A 2 -21.58 -64.85 22.79
CA ARG A 2 -21.41 -64.33 24.17
C ARG A 2 -20.88 -62.87 24.28
N LYS A 3 -21.71 -61.86 24.62
CA LYS A 3 -22.40 -61.53 25.88
C LYS A 3 -21.48 -61.41 27.09
N SER A 4 -21.36 -60.23 27.66
CA SER A 4 -21.70 -59.97 29.06
C SER A 4 -21.83 -58.48 29.36
N LEU A 5 -23.01 -58.14 29.79
CA LEU A 5 -23.50 -56.96 30.52
C LEU A 5 -22.84 -56.89 31.92
N PHE A 6 -22.62 -55.70 32.45
CA PHE A 6 -22.82 -55.43 33.88
C PHE A 6 -23.38 -53.99 34.07
N ILE A 7 -24.61 -54.01 34.59
CA ILE A 7 -25.34 -52.84 35.13
C ILE A 7 -25.08 -52.84 36.63
N MET A 8 -24.84 -51.69 37.23
CA MET A 8 -25.25 -51.42 38.61
C MET A 8 -25.54 -49.96 38.79
N SER A 9 -26.83 -49.73 39.12
CA SER A 9 -27.41 -48.50 39.64
C SER A 9 -27.09 -48.35 41.13
N PHE A 10 -26.98 -47.13 41.64
CA PHE A 10 -27.59 -46.78 42.92
C PHE A 10 -27.80 -45.24 43.07
N ALA A 11 -28.81 -44.97 43.80
CA ALA A 11 -29.70 -43.82 43.90
C ALA A 11 -29.15 -42.58 44.68
N ALA A 12 -29.76 -41.49 44.31
CA ALA A 12 -30.04 -40.19 44.96
C ALA A 12 -29.68 -39.98 46.42
N LEU A 13 -29.17 -38.77 46.71
CA LEU A 13 -29.54 -37.95 47.86
C LEU A 13 -29.44 -36.46 47.54
N LEU A 14 -30.58 -35.78 47.55
CA LEU A 14 -30.75 -34.35 47.51
C LEU A 14 -30.31 -33.76 48.85
N VAL A 15 -29.36 -32.82 48.83
CA VAL A 15 -29.26 -31.78 49.85
C VAL A 15 -28.95 -30.46 49.13
N GLY A 16 -29.89 -29.55 49.22
CA GLY A 16 -29.72 -28.18 48.71
C GLY A 16 -28.78 -27.39 49.62
N CYS A 17 -27.89 -26.64 48.93
CA CYS A 17 -27.26 -25.47 49.51
C CYS A 17 -27.13 -24.44 48.39
N ALA A 18 -27.91 -23.40 48.47
CA ALA A 18 -27.72 -22.19 47.70
C ALA A 18 -26.38 -21.57 48.08
N SER A 19 -25.43 -21.58 47.18
CA SER A 19 -24.23 -20.74 47.25
C SER A 19 -24.21 -19.82 46.04
N THR A 20 -24.49 -18.56 46.30
CA THR A 20 -24.19 -17.43 45.44
C THR A 20 -22.72 -17.48 45.00
N LYS A 21 -22.46 -17.97 43.79
CA LYS A 21 -21.17 -17.76 43.15
C LYS A 21 -21.15 -16.39 42.53
N THR A 22 -20.62 -15.42 43.30
CA THR A 22 -20.04 -14.19 42.76
C THR A 22 -18.97 -14.62 41.75
N ALA A 23 -19.20 -14.33 40.46
CA ALA A 23 -18.20 -14.45 39.45
C ALA A 23 -17.09 -13.43 39.74
N GLN A 24 -15.99 -13.88 40.35
CA GLN A 24 -14.76 -13.13 40.31
C GLN A 24 -14.30 -13.13 38.84
N LYS A 25 -14.48 -11.99 38.15
CA LYS A 25 -13.70 -11.63 36.99
C LYS A 25 -12.25 -11.68 37.45
N ALA A 26 -11.48 -12.64 36.96
CA ALA A 26 -10.02 -12.59 37.04
C ALA A 26 -9.63 -11.28 36.34
N GLN A 27 -9.12 -10.30 37.09
CA GLN A 27 -8.35 -9.22 36.55
C GLN A 27 -7.12 -9.89 35.91
N GLU A 28 -7.08 -9.99 34.59
CA GLU A 28 -5.82 -10.11 33.89
C GLU A 28 -5.02 -8.88 34.32
N GLU A 29 -3.96 -9.09 35.09
CA GLU A 29 -2.95 -8.08 35.31
C GLU A 29 -2.49 -7.62 33.91
N THR A 30 -2.81 -6.39 33.55
CA THR A 30 -2.26 -5.73 32.37
C THR A 30 -0.76 -5.60 32.60
N VAL A 31 0.00 -6.58 32.11
CA VAL A 31 1.46 -6.50 32.08
C VAL A 31 1.79 -5.27 31.24
N ALA A 32 2.42 -4.28 31.89
CA ALA A 32 2.88 -3.09 31.17
C ALA A 32 3.69 -3.50 29.94
N PRO A 33 3.47 -2.92 28.77
CA PRO A 33 4.13 -3.33 27.55
C PRO A 33 5.65 -3.25 27.73
N LYS A 34 6.31 -4.38 27.48
CA LYS A 34 7.77 -4.49 27.61
C LYS A 34 8.44 -3.61 26.56
N ALA A 35 9.33 -2.72 27.02
CA ALA A 35 10.09 -1.85 26.14
C ALA A 35 10.86 -2.66 25.08
N LEU A 36 10.73 -2.25 23.79
CA LEU A 36 11.47 -2.87 22.71
C LEU A 36 12.87 -2.24 22.62
N VAL A 37 13.88 -3.06 22.84
CA VAL A 37 15.27 -2.62 22.68
C VAL A 37 15.60 -2.62 21.19
N ILE A 38 16.05 -1.48 20.68
CA ILE A 38 16.53 -1.34 19.30
C ILE A 38 18.03 -1.09 19.34
N ASP A 39 18.79 -1.97 18.69
CA ASP A 39 20.19 -1.77 18.36
C ASP A 39 20.38 -2.14 16.88
N ASN A 40 20.35 -1.12 16.04
CA ASN A 40 20.47 -1.25 14.60
C ASN A 40 21.85 -0.80 14.07
N SER A 41 22.84 -0.63 14.95
CA SER A 41 24.22 -0.32 14.59
C SER A 41 24.82 -1.42 13.71
N LEU A 42 25.64 -1.03 12.74
CA LEU A 42 26.42 -2.00 11.97
C LEU A 42 27.51 -2.63 12.84
N THR A 43 27.63 -3.94 12.73
CA THR A 43 28.78 -4.66 13.33
C THR A 43 30.07 -4.35 12.55
N GLU A 44 31.23 -4.51 13.18
CA GLU A 44 32.52 -4.33 12.51
C GLU A 44 32.71 -5.27 11.31
N ALA A 45 32.11 -6.47 11.36
CA ALA A 45 32.11 -7.40 10.24
C ALA A 45 31.28 -6.88 9.05
N GLU A 46 30.11 -6.28 9.29
CA GLU A 46 29.28 -5.68 8.25
C GLU A 46 29.97 -4.44 7.62
N LYS A 47 30.57 -3.59 8.44
CA LYS A 47 31.38 -2.44 7.96
C LYS A 47 32.57 -2.90 7.11
N ALA A 48 33.27 -3.94 7.53
CA ALA A 48 34.41 -4.48 6.79
C ALA A 48 33.97 -5.14 5.48
N ALA A 49 32.82 -5.81 5.44
CA ALA A 49 32.27 -6.44 4.26
C ALA A 49 31.73 -5.46 3.23
N ARG A 50 31.32 -4.25 3.64
CA ARG A 50 30.71 -3.18 2.84
C ARG A 50 29.55 -3.66 1.94
N LYS A 51 28.94 -4.79 2.25
CA LYS A 51 27.91 -5.44 1.42
C LYS A 51 26.51 -5.14 1.98
N PHE A 52 25.62 -4.69 1.10
CA PHE A 52 24.21 -4.57 1.43
C PHE A 52 23.56 -5.96 1.49
N THR A 53 23.09 -6.36 2.68
CA THR A 53 22.45 -7.67 2.91
C THR A 53 21.03 -7.48 3.42
N PRO A 54 20.17 -8.53 3.40
CA PRO A 54 18.84 -8.46 3.99
C PRO A 54 18.86 -8.05 5.47
N GLU A 55 19.83 -8.54 6.23
CA GLU A 55 20.02 -8.20 7.64
C GLU A 55 20.35 -6.71 7.82
N VAL A 56 21.24 -6.15 7.00
CA VAL A 56 21.57 -4.72 6.98
C VAL A 56 20.35 -3.89 6.58
N MET A 57 19.59 -4.32 5.58
CA MET A 57 18.36 -3.63 5.17
C MET A 57 17.34 -3.51 6.30
N TRP A 58 17.23 -4.52 7.17
CA TRP A 58 16.33 -4.50 8.32
C TRP A 58 16.83 -3.66 9.50
N LYS A 59 18.09 -3.25 9.50
CA LYS A 59 18.64 -2.24 10.43
C LYS A 59 18.24 -0.81 10.04
N MET A 60 17.81 -0.57 8.81
CA MET A 60 17.41 0.77 8.35
C MET A 60 16.20 1.28 9.11
N GLY A 61 16.30 2.51 9.58
CA GLY A 61 15.17 3.30 10.04
C GLY A 61 14.28 3.70 8.85
N ARG A 62 12.95 3.68 9.06
CA ARG A 62 11.96 3.98 8.02
C ARG A 62 11.13 5.19 8.42
N ILE A 63 11.37 6.31 7.75
CA ILE A 63 10.55 7.52 7.92
C ILE A 63 9.17 7.26 7.33
N GLY A 64 8.13 7.63 8.06
CA GLY A 64 6.73 7.53 7.66
C GLY A 64 6.04 8.88 7.53
N ALA A 65 4.98 9.11 8.34
CA ALA A 65 4.20 10.34 8.34
C ALA A 65 5.03 11.57 8.76
N GLN A 66 4.69 12.73 8.20
CA GLN A 66 5.33 14.01 8.48
C GLN A 66 4.28 15.12 8.57
N ALA A 67 4.49 16.09 9.46
CA ALA A 67 3.61 17.24 9.66
C ALA A 67 4.41 18.48 10.09
N LEU A 68 4.33 19.57 9.33
CA LEU A 68 4.82 20.89 9.74
C LEU A 68 3.87 21.51 10.76
N SER A 69 4.42 22.24 11.75
CA SER A 69 3.63 23.12 12.61
C SER A 69 2.95 24.22 11.78
N PRO A 70 1.84 24.83 12.24
CA PRO A 70 1.14 25.86 11.50
C PRO A 70 2.01 27.03 11.06
N ASP A 71 3.01 27.41 11.86
CA ASP A 71 4.00 28.46 11.54
C ASP A 71 5.21 27.94 10.75
N ALA A 72 5.27 26.64 10.46
CA ALA A 72 6.37 25.93 9.81
C ALA A 72 7.72 26.02 10.55
N SER A 73 7.72 26.37 11.83
CA SER A 73 8.96 26.44 12.65
C SER A 73 9.43 25.06 13.13
N LYS A 74 8.54 24.06 13.17
CA LYS A 74 8.81 22.71 13.64
C LYS A 74 8.24 21.68 12.68
N LEU A 75 8.88 20.51 12.63
CA LEU A 75 8.46 19.36 11.84
C LEU A 75 8.34 18.14 12.75
N ALA A 76 7.16 17.58 12.87
CA ALA A 76 6.95 16.27 13.46
C ALA A 76 7.04 15.18 12.38
N TYR A 77 7.75 14.08 12.66
CA TYR A 77 7.79 12.92 11.75
C TYR A 77 7.88 11.61 12.52
N THR A 78 7.44 10.53 11.88
CA THR A 78 7.53 9.19 12.45
C THR A 78 8.75 8.46 11.92
N LEU A 79 9.38 7.66 12.80
CA LEU A 79 10.48 6.77 12.47
C LEU A 79 10.18 5.38 13.01
N THR A 80 10.06 4.40 12.12
CA THR A 80 9.90 2.99 12.48
C THR A 80 11.25 2.30 12.46
N GLN A 81 11.56 1.57 13.53
CA GLN A 81 12.73 0.74 13.66
C GLN A 81 12.33 -0.68 14.06
N TYR A 82 13.14 -1.66 13.73
CA TYR A 82 12.82 -3.07 13.92
C TYR A 82 13.80 -3.76 14.85
N ASN A 83 13.29 -4.68 15.66
CA ASN A 83 14.09 -5.68 16.38
C ASN A 83 13.89 -7.03 15.68
N MET A 84 14.96 -7.53 15.07
CA MET A 84 14.94 -8.79 14.32
C MET A 84 14.64 -10.00 15.21
N ALA A 85 15.17 -10.02 16.45
CA ALA A 85 14.98 -11.14 17.38
C ALA A 85 13.52 -11.25 17.89
N GLU A 86 12.90 -10.09 18.14
CA GLU A 86 11.49 -9.99 18.55
C GLU A 86 10.52 -10.06 17.35
N ASN A 87 11.04 -10.09 16.12
CA ASN A 87 10.29 -10.11 14.85
C ASN A 87 9.22 -9.01 14.74
N ARG A 88 9.48 -7.82 15.28
CA ARG A 88 8.54 -6.69 15.30
C ARG A 88 9.22 -5.34 15.22
N GLY A 89 8.47 -4.33 14.80
CA GLY A 89 8.88 -2.94 14.77
C GLY A 89 8.24 -2.11 15.88
N ILE A 90 8.79 -0.92 16.07
CA ILE A 90 8.22 0.14 16.89
C ILE A 90 8.36 1.47 16.16
N THR A 91 7.33 2.29 16.25
CA THR A 91 7.27 3.60 15.61
C THR A 91 7.33 4.70 16.66
N PHE A 92 8.29 5.59 16.48
CA PHE A 92 8.54 6.76 17.30
C PHE A 92 8.07 8.04 16.59
N ILE A 93 7.80 9.08 17.38
CA ILE A 93 7.62 10.45 16.87
C ILE A 93 8.82 11.28 17.28
N TYR A 94 9.40 11.98 16.30
CA TYR A 94 10.46 12.95 16.44
C TYR A 94 9.93 14.34 16.11
N VAL A 95 10.48 15.35 16.75
CA VAL A 95 10.26 16.75 16.38
C VAL A 95 11.60 17.40 16.08
N ARG A 96 11.65 18.05 14.91
CA ARG A 96 12.79 18.82 14.44
C ARG A 96 12.45 20.31 14.48
N ASP A 97 13.34 21.10 15.07
CA ASP A 97 13.34 22.55 14.93
C ASP A 97 13.93 22.92 13.55
N MET A 98 13.16 23.61 12.72
CA MET A 98 13.52 23.87 11.34
C MET A 98 14.60 24.92 11.17
N ALA A 99 14.81 25.80 12.17
CA ALA A 99 15.85 26.83 12.13
C ALA A 99 17.21 26.32 12.60
N THR A 100 17.24 25.53 13.68
CA THR A 100 18.48 25.03 14.30
C THR A 100 18.88 23.64 13.82
N GLY A 101 17.93 22.86 13.30
CA GLY A 101 18.11 21.46 12.95
C GLY A 101 18.16 20.51 14.14
N GLN A 102 17.90 21.00 15.37
CA GLN A 102 17.84 20.14 16.54
C GLN A 102 16.65 19.20 16.49
N GLU A 103 16.87 17.92 16.82
CA GLU A 103 15.84 16.89 16.86
C GLU A 103 15.64 16.33 18.26
N VAL A 104 14.39 16.08 18.62
CA VAL A 104 13.98 15.45 19.88
C VAL A 104 13.05 14.30 19.59
N ARG A 105 13.34 13.10 20.11
CA ARG A 105 12.39 12.00 20.15
C ARG A 105 11.43 12.24 21.30
N ILE A 106 10.14 12.43 21.00
CA ILE A 106 9.12 12.78 21.99
C ILE A 106 8.32 11.57 22.51
N THR A 107 8.51 10.37 21.96
CA THR A 107 7.84 9.14 22.41
C THR A 107 8.84 8.09 22.85
N ASP A 108 8.42 7.21 23.78
CA ASP A 108 9.26 6.14 24.32
C ASP A 108 9.19 4.85 23.46
N ASN A 109 9.87 3.79 23.93
CA ASN A 109 9.95 2.51 23.24
C ASN A 109 9.00 1.43 23.81
N THR A 110 7.93 1.84 24.46
CA THR A 110 6.92 0.90 25.03
C THR A 110 5.69 0.73 24.16
N SER A 111 5.43 1.71 23.27
CA SER A 111 4.21 1.78 22.45
C SER A 111 4.49 2.24 21.02
N ASN A 112 3.65 1.82 20.08
CA ASN A 112 3.64 2.38 18.74
C ASN A 112 2.93 3.73 18.73
N ASN A 113 3.52 4.71 18.04
CA ASN A 113 3.03 6.08 18.00
C ASN A 113 3.08 6.58 16.56
N HIS A 114 1.93 6.97 15.98
CA HIS A 114 1.84 7.35 14.58
C HIS A 114 0.83 8.47 14.33
N SER A 115 0.69 8.91 13.09
CA SER A 115 -0.27 9.91 12.63
C SER A 115 -0.19 11.23 13.43
N PRO A 116 1.00 11.87 13.54
CA PRO A 116 1.11 13.13 14.27
C PRO A 116 0.32 14.23 13.56
N GLN A 117 -0.44 15.01 14.33
CA GLN A 117 -1.16 16.21 13.89
C GLN A 117 -0.86 17.36 14.87
N TRP A 118 -0.42 18.49 14.37
CA TRP A 118 -0.28 19.70 15.18
C TRP A 118 -1.66 20.28 15.48
N LEU A 119 -1.93 20.55 16.78
CA LEU A 119 -3.12 21.27 17.22
C LEU A 119 -2.87 22.79 17.22
N ASP A 120 -1.65 23.16 17.52
CA ASP A 120 -1.09 24.51 17.50
C ASP A 120 0.44 24.41 17.29
N ASN A 121 1.22 25.50 17.49
CA ASN A 121 2.67 25.46 17.31
C ASN A 121 3.43 24.75 18.45
N GLU A 122 2.75 24.29 19.50
CA GLU A 122 3.36 23.69 20.69
C GLU A 122 2.87 22.27 20.96
N THR A 123 1.64 21.93 20.54
CA THR A 123 0.94 20.69 20.91
C THR A 123 0.75 19.78 19.71
N ILE A 124 1.08 18.50 19.87
CA ILE A 124 0.91 17.43 18.87
C ILE A 124 -0.08 16.41 19.41
N ALA A 125 -1.13 16.14 18.63
CA ALA A 125 -1.99 14.97 18.81
C ALA A 125 -1.46 13.81 17.95
N PHE A 126 -1.66 12.57 18.42
CA PHE A 126 -1.16 11.38 17.72
C PHE A 126 -1.89 10.12 18.19
N MET A 127 -1.82 9.08 17.39
CA MET A 127 -2.32 7.74 17.74
C MET A 127 -1.29 6.99 18.58
N SER A 128 -1.73 6.31 19.65
CA SER A 128 -0.86 5.48 20.47
C SER A 128 -1.61 4.33 21.12
N ASN A 129 -0.97 3.17 21.22
CA ASN A 129 -1.51 1.99 21.93
C ASN A 129 -1.01 1.86 23.38
N ARG A 130 -0.48 2.95 23.97
CA ARG A 130 0.09 2.98 25.34
C ARG A 130 -0.90 2.66 26.46
N SER A 131 -2.20 2.80 26.21
CA SER A 131 -3.27 2.42 27.14
C SER A 131 -3.74 0.97 27.02
N GLY A 132 -3.11 0.17 26.15
CA GLY A 132 -3.51 -1.20 25.85
C GLY A 132 -4.42 -1.32 24.63
N SER A 133 -5.02 -0.21 24.16
CA SER A 133 -5.81 -0.08 22.95
C SER A 133 -5.35 1.14 22.15
N SER A 134 -5.64 1.18 20.87
CA SER A 134 -5.32 2.32 19.99
C SER A 134 -6.23 3.49 20.31
N GLN A 135 -5.67 4.61 20.83
CA GLN A 135 -6.38 5.80 21.23
C GLN A 135 -5.64 7.06 20.77
N VAL A 136 -6.33 8.20 20.80
CA VAL A 136 -5.74 9.51 20.50
C VAL A 136 -5.14 10.11 21.77
N TRP A 137 -3.91 10.59 21.66
CA TRP A 137 -3.13 11.21 22.72
C TRP A 137 -2.58 12.56 22.26
N ALA A 138 -2.20 13.42 23.18
CA ALA A 138 -1.49 14.65 22.88
C ALA A 138 -0.34 14.87 23.87
N MET A 139 0.67 15.62 23.42
CA MET A 139 1.80 16.10 24.22
C MET A 139 2.36 17.38 23.61
N ASN A 140 3.18 18.09 24.35
CA ASN A 140 3.93 19.19 23.77
C ASN A 140 5.10 18.68 22.89
N TYR A 141 5.66 19.56 22.08
CA TYR A 141 6.75 19.21 21.13
C TYR A 141 8.06 18.76 21.82
N LYS A 142 8.15 18.86 23.16
CA LYS A 142 9.28 18.34 23.95
C LYS A 142 9.04 16.95 24.50
N GLY A 143 7.83 16.40 24.31
CA GLY A 143 7.42 15.09 24.86
C GLY A 143 6.88 15.16 26.29
N GLU A 144 6.52 16.34 26.74
CA GLU A 144 5.94 16.61 28.07
C GLU A 144 4.44 16.82 27.98
N GLU A 145 3.75 16.98 29.13
CA GLU A 145 2.31 17.25 29.21
C GLU A 145 1.44 16.21 28.50
N VAL A 146 1.82 14.95 28.65
CA VAL A 146 1.14 13.83 28.00
C VAL A 146 -0.28 13.66 28.52
N ARG A 147 -1.26 13.70 27.62
CA ARG A 147 -2.67 13.52 27.97
C ARG A 147 -3.41 12.66 26.95
N GLN A 148 -4.35 11.89 27.41
CA GLN A 148 -5.23 11.07 26.56
C GLN A 148 -6.43 11.89 26.10
N LEU A 149 -6.67 11.95 24.78
CA LEU A 149 -7.81 12.68 24.20
C LEU A 149 -9.06 11.81 24.04
N THR A 150 -8.88 10.49 23.77
CA THR A 150 -9.98 9.51 23.71
C THR A 150 -9.75 8.39 24.71
N ALA A 151 -10.84 7.86 25.30
CA ALA A 151 -10.80 6.69 26.18
C ALA A 151 -11.99 5.79 25.86
N PHE A 152 -12.11 5.41 24.59
CA PHE A 152 -13.21 4.60 24.07
C PHE A 152 -12.98 3.11 24.32
N ASP A 153 -14.05 2.33 24.44
CA ASP A 153 -13.99 0.87 24.61
C ASP A 153 -13.41 0.15 23.40
N LYS A 154 -13.52 0.76 22.20
CA LYS A 154 -12.98 0.23 20.95
C LYS A 154 -11.74 1.00 20.53
N ASP A 155 -10.90 0.33 19.74
CA ASP A 155 -9.77 0.96 19.06
C ASP A 155 -10.25 2.12 18.19
N VAL A 156 -9.46 3.19 18.14
CA VAL A 156 -9.53 4.24 17.15
C VAL A 156 -8.57 3.88 16.03
N GLU A 157 -9.04 3.91 14.77
CA GLU A 157 -8.22 3.59 13.59
C GLU A 157 -7.62 4.85 12.95
N GLY A 158 -8.30 6.00 13.10
CA GLY A 158 -7.86 7.29 12.60
C GLY A 158 -8.58 8.45 13.27
N PHE A 159 -8.03 9.65 13.14
CA PHE A 159 -8.61 10.86 13.72
C PHE A 159 -8.19 12.13 12.97
N GLY A 160 -8.90 13.22 13.23
CA GLY A 160 -8.52 14.59 12.92
C GLY A 160 -9.21 15.56 13.86
N ILE A 161 -8.57 16.71 14.13
CA ILE A 161 -9.06 17.76 15.03
C ILE A 161 -8.89 19.11 14.34
N ALA A 162 -9.94 19.93 14.34
CA ALA A 162 -9.89 21.31 13.90
C ALA A 162 -10.96 22.14 14.64
N GLY A 163 -10.60 23.34 15.12
CA GLY A 163 -11.51 24.16 15.94
C GLY A 163 -12.04 23.41 17.15
N ASP A 164 -13.36 23.46 17.34
CA ASP A 164 -14.07 22.78 18.44
C ASP A 164 -14.58 21.39 18.04
N HIS A 165 -14.17 20.85 16.88
CA HIS A 165 -14.64 19.58 16.38
C HIS A 165 -13.51 18.60 16.08
N ALA A 166 -13.88 17.33 16.04
CA ALA A 166 -13.02 16.23 15.66
C ALA A 166 -13.78 15.19 14.84
N PHE A 167 -13.06 14.36 14.10
CA PHE A 167 -13.56 13.06 13.69
C PHE A 167 -12.69 11.97 14.25
N TYR A 168 -13.24 10.78 14.38
CA TYR A 168 -12.50 9.54 14.57
C TYR A 168 -13.13 8.41 13.77
N VAL A 169 -12.33 7.37 13.51
CA VAL A 169 -12.77 6.17 12.77
C VAL A 169 -12.74 4.97 13.70
N GLN A 170 -13.82 4.18 13.69
CA GLN A 170 -13.90 2.92 14.43
C GLN A 170 -14.62 1.85 13.60
N ARG A 171 -14.34 0.58 13.92
CA ARG A 171 -15.08 -0.54 13.34
C ARG A 171 -16.45 -0.71 13.99
N VAL A 172 -17.48 -0.76 13.14
CA VAL A 172 -18.88 -0.98 13.55
C VAL A 172 -19.34 -2.32 13.00
N LYS A 173 -19.86 -3.18 13.87
CA LYS A 173 -20.48 -4.45 13.49
C LYS A 173 -21.87 -4.17 12.93
N VAL A 174 -22.04 -4.39 11.63
CA VAL A 174 -23.29 -4.11 10.90
C VAL A 174 -24.05 -5.40 10.60
N ALA A 175 -23.35 -6.47 10.25
CA ALA A 175 -23.96 -7.72 9.80
C ALA A 175 -23.48 -8.97 10.55
N PRO A 176 -24.35 -9.95 10.81
CA PRO A 176 -24.01 -11.18 11.49
C PRO A 176 -23.43 -12.20 10.49
N MET A 177 -22.11 -12.21 10.30
CA MET A 177 -21.44 -13.12 9.34
C MET A 177 -20.91 -14.42 9.97
N LYS A 178 -20.77 -14.47 11.30
CA LYS A 178 -20.33 -15.68 12.00
C LYS A 178 -21.53 -16.53 12.41
N GLY A 179 -21.37 -17.86 12.36
CA GLY A 179 -22.42 -18.76 12.81
C GLY A 179 -22.83 -18.53 14.27
N SER A 180 -21.89 -18.13 15.16
CA SER A 180 -22.18 -17.71 16.53
C SER A 180 -23.05 -16.44 16.62
N ASP A 181 -23.03 -15.58 15.62
CA ASP A 181 -23.88 -14.39 15.55
C ASP A 181 -25.32 -14.74 15.19
N GLN A 182 -25.51 -15.84 14.42
CA GLN A 182 -26.81 -16.30 13.94
C GLN A 182 -27.42 -17.40 14.83
N TYR A 183 -26.58 -18.26 15.41
CA TYR A 183 -26.98 -19.42 16.21
C TYR A 183 -26.35 -19.31 17.62
N ALA A 184 -27.02 -18.54 18.50
CA ALA A 184 -26.53 -18.26 19.84
C ALA A 184 -26.38 -19.53 20.74
N ASP A 185 -27.09 -20.61 20.42
CA ASP A 185 -26.98 -21.93 21.07
C ASP A 185 -25.75 -22.73 20.60
N MET A 186 -25.05 -22.25 19.56
CA MET A 186 -23.86 -22.89 18.97
C MET A 186 -22.63 -21.98 19.05
N ASP A 187 -22.36 -21.42 20.21
CA ASP A 187 -21.28 -20.43 20.49
C ASP A 187 -19.86 -20.92 20.15
N LYS A 188 -19.65 -22.24 20.09
CA LYS A 188 -18.37 -22.86 19.74
C LYS A 188 -18.22 -23.12 18.24
N SER A 189 -19.24 -22.88 17.44
CA SER A 189 -19.18 -23.04 15.98
C SER A 189 -18.24 -21.99 15.38
N LYS A 190 -17.35 -22.45 14.48
CA LYS A 190 -16.40 -21.59 13.73
C LYS A 190 -16.79 -21.48 12.25
N VAL A 191 -18.07 -21.52 11.95
CA VAL A 191 -18.59 -21.34 10.59
C VAL A 191 -18.77 -19.87 10.28
N ARG A 192 -18.59 -19.49 9.01
CA ARG A 192 -19.01 -18.22 8.41
C ARG A 192 -20.09 -18.52 7.38
N ILE A 193 -21.06 -17.64 7.25
CA ILE A 193 -22.22 -17.81 6.37
C ILE A 193 -22.38 -16.53 5.57
N TYR A 194 -22.31 -16.66 4.24
CA TYR A 194 -22.38 -15.56 3.30
C TYR A 194 -23.45 -15.86 2.24
N ASP A 195 -24.29 -14.87 1.98
CA ASP A 195 -25.33 -14.92 0.94
C ASP A 195 -24.95 -14.04 -0.27
N ASP A 196 -23.88 -13.21 -0.14
CA ASP A 196 -23.41 -12.30 -1.18
C ASP A 196 -21.88 -12.10 -1.09
N LEU A 197 -21.29 -11.34 -2.01
CA LEU A 197 -19.89 -10.92 -2.02
C LEU A 197 -19.71 -9.64 -1.16
N MET A 198 -18.46 -9.24 -0.73
CA MET A 198 -17.26 -10.05 -0.84
C MET A 198 -17.10 -10.85 0.44
N VAL A 199 -16.72 -12.11 0.29
CA VAL A 199 -16.50 -12.97 1.48
C VAL A 199 -15.14 -12.72 2.13
N ARG A 200 -14.22 -12.12 1.40
CA ARG A 200 -12.83 -11.80 1.80
C ARG A 200 -12.42 -10.49 1.16
N HIS A 201 -11.48 -9.80 1.79
CA HIS A 201 -10.84 -8.63 1.21
C HIS A 201 -9.37 -8.61 1.61
N TRP A 202 -8.46 -8.52 0.65
CA TRP A 202 -7.02 -8.47 0.76
C TRP A 202 -6.40 -9.62 1.57
N ASP A 203 -6.43 -9.60 2.92
CA ASP A 203 -5.84 -10.59 3.83
C ASP A 203 -6.77 -11.01 4.98
N TYR A 204 -8.02 -10.55 4.97
CA TYR A 204 -9.00 -10.87 5.99
C TYR A 204 -10.33 -11.39 5.41
N TRP A 205 -11.03 -12.17 6.22
CA TRP A 205 -12.41 -12.58 5.92
C TRP A 205 -13.37 -11.52 6.41
N ASP A 206 -14.36 -11.18 5.60
CA ASP A 206 -15.44 -10.31 6.04
C ASP A 206 -16.12 -10.92 7.27
N ASP A 207 -16.18 -10.14 8.34
CA ASP A 207 -16.86 -10.52 9.58
C ASP A 207 -18.10 -9.65 9.84
N GLY A 208 -18.48 -8.80 8.89
CA GLY A 208 -19.59 -7.87 8.97
C GLY A 208 -19.28 -6.59 9.77
N SER A 209 -18.00 -6.27 9.96
CA SER A 209 -17.56 -5.03 10.61
C SER A 209 -16.92 -4.09 9.59
N TYR A 210 -17.38 -2.85 9.56
CA TYR A 210 -16.96 -1.81 8.60
C TYR A 210 -16.38 -0.61 9.32
N LEU A 211 -15.53 0.14 8.63
CA LEU A 211 -14.94 1.38 9.12
C LEU A 211 -15.94 2.51 9.00
N HIS A 212 -16.37 3.08 10.14
CA HIS A 212 -17.28 4.22 10.17
C HIS A 212 -16.60 5.47 10.69
N VAL A 213 -16.99 6.62 10.14
CA VAL A 213 -16.55 7.94 10.58
C VAL A 213 -17.53 8.48 11.62
N PHE A 214 -16.98 8.93 12.73
CA PHE A 214 -17.72 9.56 13.81
C PHE A 214 -17.39 11.05 13.86
N ALA A 215 -18.41 11.91 13.75
CA ALA A 215 -18.29 13.35 13.97
C ALA A 215 -18.48 13.66 15.47
N ALA A 216 -17.54 14.37 16.07
CA ALA A 216 -17.46 14.56 17.52
C ALA A 216 -17.10 16.02 17.90
N ASP A 217 -17.48 16.42 19.10
CA ASP A 217 -16.99 17.65 19.73
C ASP A 217 -15.56 17.45 20.28
N TYR A 218 -14.73 18.46 20.15
CA TYR A 218 -13.43 18.56 20.79
C TYR A 218 -13.44 19.73 21.77
N LYS A 219 -13.51 19.46 23.06
CA LYS A 219 -13.59 20.48 24.13
C LYS A 219 -12.73 20.08 25.31
N ASP A 220 -12.12 21.05 25.99
CA ASP A 220 -11.30 20.86 27.19
C ASP A 220 -10.20 19.79 27.03
N GLY A 221 -9.63 19.70 25.82
CA GLY A 221 -8.61 18.73 25.46
C GLY A 221 -9.09 17.28 25.41
N LYS A 222 -10.37 17.05 25.14
CA LYS A 222 -11.00 15.73 24.99
C LYS A 222 -11.84 15.67 23.72
N ILE A 223 -11.81 14.52 23.07
CA ILE A 223 -12.73 14.16 22.00
C ILE A 223 -13.88 13.40 22.65
N ALA A 224 -15.10 13.92 22.50
CA ALA A 224 -16.31 13.28 23.02
C ALA A 224 -16.70 12.05 22.18
N GLU A 225 -17.60 11.22 22.70
CA GLU A 225 -18.28 10.23 21.87
C GLU A 225 -19.07 10.95 20.76
N GLY A 226 -18.82 10.57 19.51
CA GLY A 226 -19.36 11.21 18.33
C GLY A 226 -20.59 10.53 17.76
N LYS A 227 -21.21 11.20 16.79
CA LYS A 227 -22.28 10.65 15.97
C LYS A 227 -21.67 9.86 14.81
N ASP A 228 -22.10 8.62 14.62
CA ASP A 228 -21.83 7.85 13.39
C ASP A 228 -22.53 8.55 12.22
N ILE A 229 -21.74 9.11 11.29
CA ILE A 229 -22.25 9.84 10.12
C ILE A 229 -22.41 8.97 8.88
N ILE A 230 -21.91 7.74 8.90
CA ILE A 230 -22.16 6.74 7.87
C ILE A 230 -23.56 6.13 8.09
N GLY A 231 -23.89 5.83 9.35
CA GLY A 231 -25.12 5.19 9.77
C GLY A 231 -24.91 3.76 10.23
N ALA A 232 -25.34 3.45 11.46
CA ALA A 232 -25.04 2.19 12.14
C ALA A 232 -25.59 0.93 11.43
N ASP A 233 -26.47 1.09 10.45
CA ASP A 233 -27.05 0.02 9.62
C ASP A 233 -26.38 -0.11 8.24
N LYS A 234 -25.36 0.70 7.94
CA LYS A 234 -24.71 0.74 6.63
C LYS A 234 -23.43 -0.08 6.59
N ALA A 235 -23.38 -1.03 5.65
CA ALA A 235 -22.20 -1.84 5.39
C ALA A 235 -21.24 -1.11 4.42
N TYR A 236 -20.78 0.08 4.80
CA TYR A 236 -19.90 0.94 4.00
C TYR A 236 -18.63 1.26 4.77
N ASP A 237 -17.49 1.19 4.12
CA ASP A 237 -16.22 1.64 4.68
C ASP A 237 -15.94 3.11 4.34
N SER A 238 -15.50 3.88 5.32
CA SER A 238 -14.87 5.18 5.16
C SER A 238 -13.78 5.37 6.24
N PRO A 239 -12.50 5.52 5.83
CA PRO A 239 -11.95 5.49 4.48
C PRO A 239 -12.11 4.12 3.80
N LEU A 240 -11.86 4.06 2.48
CA LEU A 240 -12.11 2.85 1.71
C LEU A 240 -11.21 1.68 2.12
N ALA A 241 -11.81 0.50 2.24
CA ALA A 241 -11.06 -0.74 2.34
C ALA A 241 -10.38 -1.07 0.99
N PRO A 242 -9.29 -1.88 0.95
CA PRO A 242 -8.69 -2.61 2.09
C PRO A 242 -7.66 -1.80 2.86
N TYR A 243 -7.20 -0.67 2.31
CA TYR A 243 -6.13 0.14 2.89
C TYR A 243 -6.74 1.32 3.64
N PHE A 244 -6.44 1.41 4.92
CA PHE A 244 -6.79 2.58 5.70
C PHE A 244 -5.92 3.77 5.25
N ASP A 245 -6.56 4.83 4.75
CA ASP A 245 -5.90 6.10 4.47
C ASP A 245 -6.66 7.27 5.10
N ASN A 246 -6.14 7.78 6.21
CA ASN A 246 -6.73 8.93 6.92
C ASN A 246 -6.82 10.19 6.03
N ALA A 247 -6.09 10.25 4.90
CA ALA A 247 -6.17 11.34 3.94
C ALA A 247 -7.51 11.40 3.18
N GLU A 248 -8.29 10.31 3.18
CA GLU A 248 -9.65 10.28 2.61
C GLU A 248 -10.69 11.01 3.45
N ILE A 249 -10.31 11.53 4.64
CA ILE A 249 -11.19 12.25 5.57
C ILE A 249 -10.52 13.57 5.97
N ARG A 250 -11.20 14.70 5.84
CA ARG A 250 -10.67 16.02 6.15
C ARG A 250 -11.70 16.93 6.82
N LEU A 251 -11.29 17.59 7.89
CA LEU A 251 -12.01 18.74 8.45
C LEU A 251 -11.65 20.01 7.67
N SER A 252 -12.61 20.95 7.56
CA SER A 252 -12.30 22.33 7.20
C SER A 252 -11.41 22.97 8.28
N ASN A 253 -10.64 24.00 7.93
CA ASN A 253 -9.69 24.61 8.86
C ASN A 253 -10.34 25.19 10.11
N ASP A 254 -11.59 25.65 10.00
CA ASP A 254 -12.40 26.14 11.13
C ASP A 254 -13.12 25.01 11.90
N GLY A 255 -13.04 23.77 11.41
CA GLY A 255 -13.70 22.61 11.99
C GLY A 255 -15.19 22.52 11.71
N SER A 256 -15.80 23.46 11.00
CA SER A 256 -17.27 23.51 10.80
C SER A 256 -17.82 22.42 9.88
N MET A 257 -16.97 21.86 9.00
CA MET A 257 -17.35 20.85 8.00
C MET A 257 -16.37 19.68 8.00
N LEU A 258 -16.86 18.51 7.60
CA LEU A 258 -16.07 17.28 7.44
C LEU A 258 -16.34 16.66 6.07
N ALA A 259 -15.33 16.60 5.21
CA ALA A 259 -15.39 15.91 3.93
C ALA A 259 -14.77 14.52 4.03
N TYR A 260 -15.40 13.51 3.40
CA TYR A 260 -14.90 12.14 3.44
C TYR A 260 -15.25 11.36 2.15
N THR A 261 -14.40 10.38 1.85
CA THR A 261 -14.64 9.42 0.77
C THR A 261 -15.47 8.26 1.31
N CYS A 262 -16.49 7.83 0.55
CA CYS A 262 -17.24 6.62 0.85
C CYS A 262 -17.73 5.98 -0.44
N LYS A 263 -17.74 4.62 -0.48
CA LYS A 263 -18.31 3.83 -1.58
C LYS A 263 -19.63 3.24 -1.09
N PRO A 264 -20.79 3.88 -1.41
CA PRO A 264 -22.09 3.48 -0.86
C PRO A 264 -22.71 2.29 -1.63
N LEU A 265 -21.91 1.24 -1.78
CA LEU A 265 -22.28 -0.02 -2.45
C LEU A 265 -22.04 -1.19 -1.51
N THR A 266 -22.75 -2.29 -1.72
CA THR A 266 -22.61 -3.52 -0.93
C THR A 266 -22.64 -4.75 -1.84
N GLY A 267 -22.20 -5.88 -1.31
CA GLY A 267 -22.36 -7.16 -1.99
C GLY A 267 -21.66 -7.22 -3.36
N THR A 268 -22.31 -7.84 -4.30
CA THR A 268 -21.81 -8.00 -5.68
C THR A 268 -21.58 -6.65 -6.36
N ASP A 269 -22.40 -5.63 -6.12
CA ASP A 269 -22.21 -4.29 -6.69
C ASP A 269 -20.92 -3.64 -6.18
N TYR A 270 -20.59 -3.84 -4.90
CA TYR A 270 -19.31 -3.37 -4.34
C TYR A 270 -18.12 -4.06 -5.01
N ALA A 271 -18.18 -5.39 -5.19
CA ALA A 271 -17.11 -6.19 -5.78
C ALA A 271 -16.81 -5.83 -7.26
N LEU A 272 -17.83 -5.36 -8.00
CA LEU A 272 -17.74 -5.06 -9.43
C LEU A 272 -17.50 -3.58 -9.77
N SER A 273 -17.56 -2.68 -8.79
CA SER A 273 -17.51 -1.23 -9.03
C SER A 273 -16.34 -0.57 -8.35
N THR A 274 -15.89 0.55 -8.93
CA THR A 274 -14.97 1.53 -8.31
C THR A 274 -15.70 2.85 -7.96
N ASP A 275 -17.04 2.91 -8.04
CA ASP A 275 -17.84 4.12 -7.82
C ASP A 275 -17.85 4.51 -6.34
N SER A 276 -16.95 5.41 -5.95
CA SER A 276 -16.93 6.07 -4.64
C SER A 276 -17.22 7.56 -4.80
N ASP A 277 -17.85 8.13 -3.79
CA ASP A 277 -18.29 9.52 -3.78
C ASP A 277 -17.58 10.34 -2.68
N ILE A 278 -17.51 11.65 -2.86
CA ILE A 278 -17.14 12.62 -1.84
C ILE A 278 -18.39 13.10 -1.11
N PHE A 279 -18.41 12.88 0.21
CA PHE A 279 -19.47 13.34 1.09
C PHE A 279 -19.00 14.52 1.93
N LEU A 280 -19.93 15.44 2.25
CA LEU A 280 -19.71 16.61 3.09
C LEU A 280 -20.71 16.61 4.24
N TYR A 281 -20.21 16.51 5.46
CA TYR A 281 -21.00 16.65 6.70
C TYR A 281 -20.83 18.06 7.27
N ASP A 282 -21.93 18.68 7.67
CA ASP A 282 -21.97 20.00 8.31
C ASP A 282 -22.31 19.83 9.80
N PHE A 283 -21.42 20.27 10.69
CA PHE A 283 -21.57 20.08 12.14
C PHE A 283 -22.72 20.90 12.72
N ALA A 284 -23.00 22.10 12.16
CA ALA A 284 -24.06 22.97 12.69
C ALA A 284 -25.46 22.42 12.40
N THR A 285 -25.65 21.82 11.23
CA THR A 285 -26.96 21.28 10.81
C THR A 285 -27.08 19.78 11.08
N GLY A 286 -25.95 19.07 11.22
CA GLY A 286 -25.91 17.62 11.37
C GLY A 286 -26.33 16.85 10.11
N THR A 287 -26.24 17.49 8.94
CA THR A 287 -26.66 16.95 7.63
C THR A 287 -25.45 16.57 6.76
N THR A 288 -25.64 15.59 5.89
CA THR A 288 -24.64 15.13 4.92
C THR A 288 -25.12 15.39 3.49
N ARG A 289 -24.22 15.90 2.63
CA ARG A 289 -24.41 16.09 1.17
C ARG A 289 -23.50 15.13 0.44
N ASN A 290 -23.91 14.69 -0.76
CA ASN A 290 -23.05 13.93 -1.68
C ASN A 290 -22.59 14.86 -2.80
N LEU A 291 -21.33 15.33 -2.73
CA LEU A 291 -20.80 16.32 -3.67
C LEU A 291 -20.56 15.72 -5.06
N SER A 292 -20.20 14.45 -5.18
CA SER A 292 -20.03 13.79 -6.48
C SER A 292 -21.36 13.74 -7.24
N LYS A 293 -22.46 13.35 -6.60
CA LYS A 293 -23.79 13.34 -7.22
C LYS A 293 -24.31 14.76 -7.54
N GLU A 294 -24.01 15.73 -6.70
CA GLU A 294 -24.34 17.14 -6.99
C GLU A 294 -23.54 17.68 -8.19
N ALA A 295 -22.25 17.34 -8.28
CA ALA A 295 -21.43 17.68 -9.44
C ALA A 295 -21.94 16.99 -10.71
N ALA A 296 -22.26 15.70 -10.66
CA ALA A 296 -22.84 14.94 -11.77
C ALA A 296 -24.15 15.57 -12.30
N ALA A 297 -24.99 16.07 -11.40
CA ALA A 297 -26.24 16.73 -11.76
C ALA A 297 -26.05 18.02 -12.58
N THR A 298 -24.86 18.62 -12.59
CA THR A 298 -24.53 19.77 -13.46
C THR A 298 -24.15 19.35 -14.88
N GLY A 299 -23.95 18.05 -15.14
CA GLY A 299 -23.59 17.50 -16.45
C GLY A 299 -22.11 17.70 -16.84
N VAL A 300 -21.23 18.05 -15.90
CA VAL A 300 -19.79 18.21 -16.18
C VAL A 300 -19.04 16.89 -16.32
N ASP A 301 -19.47 15.87 -15.58
CA ASP A 301 -19.01 14.47 -15.63
C ASP A 301 -20.06 13.56 -14.98
N GLU A 302 -19.94 12.24 -15.15
CA GLU A 302 -20.83 11.26 -14.50
C GLU A 302 -20.38 10.87 -13.09
N PHE A 303 -19.09 11.00 -12.77
CA PHE A 303 -18.47 10.64 -11.50
C PHE A 303 -18.84 9.21 -11.08
N VAL A 304 -18.45 8.22 -11.90
CA VAL A 304 -18.78 6.79 -11.75
C VAL A 304 -17.55 5.91 -11.46
N GLY A 305 -16.40 6.53 -11.27
CA GLY A 305 -15.17 5.87 -10.85
C GLY A 305 -14.80 6.23 -9.41
N TYR A 306 -13.54 6.09 -9.05
CA TYR A 306 -13.07 6.54 -7.74
C TYR A 306 -13.04 8.07 -7.65
N ASP A 307 -13.86 8.63 -6.76
CA ASP A 307 -13.74 9.99 -6.27
C ASP A 307 -13.15 9.96 -4.85
N LYS A 308 -11.94 10.51 -4.68
CA LYS A 308 -11.15 10.29 -3.44
C LYS A 308 -10.39 11.54 -3.01
N TYR A 309 -9.97 11.55 -1.74
CA TYR A 309 -9.02 12.50 -1.16
C TYR A 309 -9.49 13.96 -1.21
N PRO A 310 -10.60 14.29 -0.53
CA PRO A 310 -11.07 15.67 -0.45
C PRO A 310 -10.11 16.54 0.36
N VAL A 311 -9.83 17.76 -0.13
CA VAL A 311 -8.98 18.74 0.57
C VAL A 311 -9.65 20.11 0.51
N PHE A 312 -9.98 20.69 1.66
CA PHE A 312 -10.55 22.03 1.75
C PHE A 312 -9.53 23.11 1.39
N SER A 313 -9.99 24.15 0.68
CA SER A 313 -9.25 25.40 0.57
C SER A 313 -9.10 26.07 1.94
N PRO A 314 -8.08 26.92 2.18
CA PRO A 314 -7.86 27.57 3.47
C PRO A 314 -9.06 28.34 4.02
N ASN A 315 -9.88 28.94 3.14
CA ASN A 315 -11.11 29.67 3.53
C ASN A 315 -12.36 28.77 3.67
N GLY A 316 -12.22 27.44 3.48
CA GLY A 316 -13.32 26.49 3.61
C GLY A 316 -14.37 26.50 2.50
N LYS A 317 -14.20 27.31 1.44
CA LYS A 317 -15.23 27.53 0.41
C LYS A 317 -15.13 26.58 -0.80
N LYS A 318 -13.99 25.91 -0.96
CA LYS A 318 -13.74 24.98 -2.06
C LYS A 318 -13.22 23.66 -1.53
N ILE A 319 -13.51 22.58 -2.25
CA ILE A 319 -12.95 21.25 -2.02
C ILE A 319 -12.28 20.78 -3.30
N ALA A 320 -10.96 20.52 -3.24
CA ALA A 320 -10.26 19.81 -4.28
C ALA A 320 -10.37 18.31 -4.02
N PHE A 321 -10.51 17.50 -5.06
CA PHE A 321 -10.52 16.03 -4.97
C PHE A 321 -10.01 15.39 -6.26
N ARG A 322 -9.65 14.13 -6.18
CA ARG A 322 -9.22 13.32 -7.34
C ARG A 322 -10.37 12.46 -7.81
N SER A 323 -10.57 12.41 -9.14
CA SER A 323 -11.63 11.61 -9.75
C SER A 323 -11.14 10.82 -10.94
N GLN A 324 -11.66 9.62 -11.09
CA GLN A 324 -11.51 8.72 -12.22
C GLN A 324 -12.86 8.61 -12.95
N ARG A 325 -12.85 8.45 -14.28
CA ARG A 325 -14.07 8.49 -15.10
C ARG A 325 -14.63 7.12 -15.44
N ARG A 326 -13.76 6.10 -15.54
CA ARG A 326 -14.17 4.81 -16.07
C ARG A 326 -14.55 3.88 -14.92
N PRO A 327 -15.80 3.41 -14.87
CA PRO A 327 -16.22 2.50 -13.82
C PRO A 327 -15.46 1.18 -13.90
N GLY A 328 -15.08 0.62 -12.76
CA GLY A 328 -14.35 -0.64 -12.66
C GLY A 328 -12.88 -0.58 -13.09
N ASN A 329 -12.37 0.58 -13.55
CA ASN A 329 -10.97 0.74 -13.96
C ASN A 329 -10.18 1.55 -12.93
N GLU A 330 -9.56 0.85 -11.97
CA GLU A 330 -8.72 1.48 -10.93
C GLU A 330 -7.46 2.16 -11.47
N ALA A 331 -7.03 1.82 -12.69
CA ALA A 331 -5.89 2.41 -13.37
C ALA A 331 -6.23 3.61 -14.27
N ASP A 332 -7.48 4.06 -14.24
CA ASP A 332 -7.86 5.28 -14.96
C ASP A 332 -7.13 6.50 -14.40
N GLN A 333 -6.95 7.50 -15.25
CA GLN A 333 -6.25 8.73 -14.88
C GLN A 333 -6.89 9.42 -13.67
N GLN A 334 -6.10 9.72 -12.65
CA GLN A 334 -6.52 10.51 -11.50
C GLN A 334 -6.49 11.99 -11.86
N ARG A 335 -7.68 12.56 -12.07
CA ARG A 335 -7.91 13.94 -12.50
C ARG A 335 -8.20 14.82 -11.31
N LEU A 336 -7.70 16.06 -11.34
CA LEU A 336 -7.95 17.04 -10.29
C LEU A 336 -9.23 17.84 -10.60
N TRP A 337 -10.14 17.86 -9.63
CA TRP A 337 -11.38 18.60 -9.67
C TRP A 337 -11.47 19.52 -8.45
N VAL A 338 -12.20 20.61 -8.60
CA VAL A 338 -12.50 21.55 -7.51
C VAL A 338 -14.00 21.83 -7.49
N PHE A 339 -14.63 21.53 -6.36
CA PHE A 339 -16.03 21.84 -6.07
C PHE A 339 -16.10 23.14 -5.26
N ASP A 340 -16.84 24.13 -5.74
CA ASP A 340 -17.10 25.41 -5.07
C ASP A 340 -18.41 25.30 -4.27
N LEU A 341 -18.32 25.40 -2.95
CA LEU A 341 -19.45 25.19 -2.02
C LEU A 341 -20.45 26.34 -2.01
N GLU A 342 -20.06 27.54 -2.47
CA GLU A 342 -20.97 28.70 -2.54
C GLU A 342 -21.80 28.68 -3.82
N THR A 343 -21.22 28.23 -4.93
CA THR A 343 -21.89 28.26 -6.24
C THR A 343 -22.41 26.89 -6.68
N ASN A 344 -22.00 25.81 -5.98
CA ASN A 344 -22.24 24.41 -6.34
C ASN A 344 -21.71 24.04 -7.74
N LYS A 345 -20.67 24.72 -8.20
CA LYS A 345 -19.99 24.39 -9.47
C LYS A 345 -18.80 23.47 -9.21
N CYS A 346 -18.57 22.56 -10.14
CA CYS A 346 -17.42 21.67 -10.14
C CYS A 346 -16.58 21.89 -11.40
N ASP A 347 -15.31 22.26 -11.21
CA ASP A 347 -14.40 22.60 -12.29
C ASP A 347 -13.31 21.51 -12.45
N TYR A 348 -13.10 21.06 -13.71
CA TYR A 348 -12.04 20.13 -14.06
C TYR A 348 -10.72 20.88 -14.29
N ILE A 349 -9.84 20.87 -13.29
CA ILE A 349 -8.60 21.68 -13.29
C ILE A 349 -7.55 21.13 -14.27
N THR A 350 -7.36 19.82 -14.33
CA THR A 350 -6.36 19.17 -15.22
C THR A 350 -6.94 18.82 -16.60
N ARG A 351 -7.91 19.60 -17.09
CA ARG A 351 -8.54 19.37 -18.41
C ARG A 351 -7.50 19.40 -19.55
N GLY A 352 -7.50 18.35 -20.37
CA GLY A 352 -6.59 18.21 -21.50
C GLY A 352 -5.15 17.82 -21.15
N GLN A 353 -4.90 17.50 -19.88
CA GLN A 353 -3.61 16.99 -19.42
C GLN A 353 -3.61 15.46 -19.42
N ASP A 354 -2.45 14.86 -19.70
CA ASP A 354 -2.25 13.40 -19.75
C ASP A 354 -1.28 12.94 -18.65
N TYR A 355 -1.54 13.39 -17.41
CA TYR A 355 -0.83 12.94 -16.21
C TYR A 355 -1.81 12.76 -15.05
N CYS A 356 -1.42 11.91 -14.08
CA CYS A 356 -2.13 11.76 -12.82
C CYS A 356 -1.71 12.84 -11.81
N VAL A 357 -2.63 13.15 -10.88
CA VAL A 357 -2.36 14.01 -9.71
C VAL A 357 -2.44 13.15 -8.45
N THR A 358 -1.40 13.22 -7.62
CA THR A 358 -1.41 12.59 -6.29
C THR A 358 -1.00 13.62 -5.24
N GLU A 359 -1.34 13.39 -3.96
CA GLU A 359 -1.00 14.32 -2.86
C GLU A 359 -1.26 15.80 -3.22
N VAL A 360 -2.35 16.35 -2.70
CA VAL A 360 -2.76 17.74 -3.01
C VAL A 360 -2.75 18.57 -1.73
N ALA A 361 -2.19 19.79 -1.82
CA ALA A 361 -2.30 20.81 -0.78
C ALA A 361 -2.56 22.18 -1.42
N TRP A 362 -3.46 22.98 -0.85
CA TRP A 362 -3.76 24.30 -1.33
C TRP A 362 -2.65 25.30 -1.05
N ASP A 363 -2.31 26.13 -2.05
CA ASP A 363 -1.52 27.34 -1.96
C ASP A 363 -2.44 28.55 -2.05
N GLY A 364 -2.83 29.11 -0.89
CA GLY A 364 -3.93 30.06 -0.82
C GLY A 364 -5.26 29.43 -1.25
N ASN A 365 -6.14 30.19 -1.92
CA ASN A 365 -7.47 29.71 -2.33
C ASN A 365 -7.60 29.46 -3.83
N ASP A 366 -6.54 29.70 -4.61
CA ASP A 366 -6.61 29.75 -6.08
C ASP A 366 -5.53 28.90 -6.78
N ALA A 367 -4.69 28.21 -6.02
CA ALA A 367 -3.66 27.32 -6.55
C ALA A 367 -3.40 26.14 -5.59
N MET A 368 -2.67 25.13 -6.07
CA MET A 368 -2.36 23.92 -5.31
C MET A 368 -0.98 23.39 -5.65
N TYR A 369 -0.28 22.83 -4.66
CA TYR A 369 0.84 21.93 -4.87
C TYR A 369 0.33 20.49 -4.94
N PHE A 370 1.03 19.65 -5.72
CA PHE A 370 0.72 18.22 -5.83
C PHE A 370 1.96 17.40 -6.20
N ILE A 371 1.90 16.07 -6.04
CA ILE A 371 2.90 15.17 -6.60
C ILE A 371 2.47 14.78 -8.02
N LEU A 372 3.42 14.95 -8.95
CA LEU A 372 3.30 14.63 -10.37
C LEU A 372 4.09 13.35 -10.68
N PRO A 373 3.44 12.19 -10.86
CA PRO A 373 4.08 11.00 -11.43
C PRO A 373 4.35 11.24 -12.92
N TRP A 374 5.62 11.25 -13.32
CA TRP A 374 5.99 11.53 -14.70
C TRP A 374 7.27 10.80 -15.13
N ARG A 375 7.17 9.98 -16.20
CA ARG A 375 8.30 9.29 -16.82
C ARG A 375 9.20 8.50 -15.85
N GLY A 376 8.58 7.73 -14.96
CA GLY A 376 9.30 6.88 -14.02
C GLY A 376 9.93 7.61 -12.84
N THR A 377 9.44 8.83 -12.54
CA THR A 377 9.84 9.66 -11.39
C THR A 377 8.63 10.36 -10.82
N HIS A 378 8.72 10.86 -9.58
CA HIS A 378 7.67 11.63 -8.94
C HIS A 378 8.21 13.00 -8.51
N HIS A 379 7.51 14.07 -8.87
CA HIS A 379 7.96 15.45 -8.64
C HIS A 379 6.92 16.29 -7.92
N VAL A 380 7.38 17.26 -7.13
CA VAL A 380 6.50 18.33 -6.66
C VAL A 380 6.18 19.27 -7.82
N ALA A 381 4.91 19.57 -8.01
CA ALA A 381 4.41 20.51 -9.01
C ALA A 381 3.39 21.46 -8.39
N HIS A 382 3.13 22.58 -9.08
CA HIS A 382 2.16 23.61 -8.73
C HIS A 382 1.18 23.79 -9.87
N ILE A 383 -0.10 24.03 -9.56
CA ILE A 383 -1.15 24.28 -10.55
C ILE A 383 -2.11 25.32 -10.01
N ASP A 384 -2.51 26.29 -10.86
CA ASP A 384 -3.58 27.24 -10.54
C ASP A 384 -4.97 26.71 -10.98
N LEU A 385 -6.03 27.39 -10.58
CA LEU A 385 -7.40 27.02 -10.93
C LEU A 385 -7.71 27.17 -12.45
N ALA A 386 -6.86 27.84 -13.19
CA ALA A 386 -6.95 27.90 -14.66
C ALA A 386 -6.29 26.71 -15.36
N GLY A 387 -5.63 25.85 -14.60
CA GLY A 387 -4.94 24.66 -15.12
C GLY A 387 -3.49 24.92 -15.58
N ASN A 388 -2.91 26.08 -15.26
CA ASN A 388 -1.51 26.38 -15.56
C ASN A 388 -0.59 25.62 -14.59
N MET A 389 0.11 24.61 -15.08
CA MET A 389 0.97 23.75 -14.29
C MET A 389 2.44 24.12 -14.45
N LYS A 390 3.17 24.12 -13.34
CA LYS A 390 4.64 24.25 -13.27
C LYS A 390 5.22 23.11 -12.46
N GLN A 391 6.06 22.28 -13.07
CA GLN A 391 6.89 21.32 -12.33
C GLN A 391 7.95 22.08 -11.53
N ILE A 392 8.02 21.82 -10.21
CA ILE A 392 8.95 22.50 -9.29
C ILE A 392 10.27 21.72 -9.23
N THR A 393 10.25 20.47 -8.79
CA THR A 393 11.45 19.64 -8.62
C THR A 393 11.78 18.87 -9.89
N LYS A 394 13.06 18.45 -10.04
CA LYS A 394 13.57 17.71 -11.20
C LYS A 394 14.60 16.68 -10.74
N GLY A 395 14.88 15.69 -11.58
CA GLY A 395 15.90 14.66 -11.35
C GLY A 395 15.31 13.25 -11.26
N ASN A 396 16.17 12.26 -11.02
CA ASN A 396 15.75 10.87 -10.91
C ASN A 396 15.49 10.51 -9.44
N TYR A 397 14.33 10.94 -8.93
CA TYR A 397 13.86 10.78 -7.55
C TYR A 397 12.36 10.56 -7.51
N ASP A 398 11.89 9.96 -6.40
CA ASP A 398 10.47 9.90 -6.06
C ASP A 398 10.20 10.75 -4.83
N PHE A 399 9.53 11.87 -5.01
CA PHE A 399 8.83 12.58 -3.94
C PHE A 399 7.47 11.91 -3.75
N ASN A 400 7.23 11.26 -2.60
CA ASN A 400 6.02 10.45 -2.42
C ASN A 400 4.89 11.22 -1.75
N THR A 401 5.21 11.91 -0.66
CA THR A 401 4.29 12.76 0.09
C THR A 401 4.98 14.04 0.52
N PHE A 402 4.20 15.06 0.85
CA PHE A 402 4.73 16.28 1.43
C PHE A 402 3.77 16.87 2.48
N THR A 403 4.30 17.74 3.31
CA THR A 403 3.52 18.62 4.19
C THR A 403 3.77 20.07 3.79
N PHE A 404 2.70 20.87 3.78
CA PHE A 404 2.74 22.28 3.42
C PHE A 404 2.16 23.13 4.54
N ALA A 405 2.90 24.12 5.01
CA ALA A 405 2.44 25.11 5.97
C ALA A 405 3.23 26.42 5.79
N ASN A 406 2.56 27.55 5.94
CA ASN A 406 3.17 28.88 5.93
C ASN A 406 4.17 29.12 4.77
N GLY A 407 3.82 28.68 3.54
CA GLY A 407 4.65 28.85 2.34
C GLY A 407 5.89 27.94 2.28
N LYS A 408 6.00 26.92 3.14
CA LYS A 408 7.09 25.94 3.16
C LYS A 408 6.59 24.55 2.82
N ILE A 409 7.34 23.82 2.00
CA ILE A 409 7.15 22.39 1.75
C ILE A 409 8.30 21.60 2.32
N VAL A 410 7.99 20.60 3.13
CA VAL A 410 8.88 19.48 3.44
C VAL A 410 8.30 18.23 2.82
N ALA A 411 9.10 17.53 2.01
CA ALA A 411 8.69 16.32 1.32
C ALA A 411 9.56 15.13 1.71
N ASN A 412 9.00 13.94 1.71
CA ASN A 412 9.78 12.72 1.75
C ASN A 412 10.21 12.34 0.33
N MET A 413 11.45 11.91 0.20
CA MET A 413 12.02 11.53 -1.09
C MET A 413 12.89 10.29 -0.93
N ASN A 414 12.85 9.42 -1.93
CA ASN A 414 13.76 8.29 -2.09
C ASN A 414 14.28 8.17 -3.51
N SER A 415 15.22 7.26 -3.70
CA SER A 415 15.64 6.76 -5.00
C SER A 415 15.89 5.26 -4.95
N ILE A 416 16.13 4.62 -6.09
CA ILE A 416 16.55 3.20 -6.15
C ILE A 416 17.77 2.91 -5.27
N SER A 417 18.60 3.93 -5.00
CA SER A 417 19.84 3.79 -4.22
C SER A 417 19.75 4.35 -2.79
N LYS A 418 18.63 4.94 -2.40
CA LYS A 418 18.48 5.57 -1.09
C LYS A 418 17.05 5.47 -0.57
N GLY A 419 16.90 4.97 0.66
CA GLY A 419 15.62 4.95 1.37
C GLY A 419 15.09 6.36 1.65
N VAL A 420 13.88 6.43 2.18
CA VAL A 420 13.20 7.70 2.44
C VAL A 420 13.96 8.56 3.45
N GLU A 421 14.21 9.80 3.06
CA GLU A 421 14.66 10.92 3.93
C GLU A 421 13.76 12.13 3.68
N LEU A 422 13.79 13.11 4.57
CA LEU A 422 13.02 14.35 4.45
C LEU A 422 13.87 15.48 3.84
N TYR A 423 13.24 16.27 3.00
CA TYR A 423 13.86 17.35 2.26
C TYR A 423 13.04 18.64 2.35
N ASP A 424 13.71 19.75 2.63
CA ASP A 424 13.16 21.10 2.53
C ASP A 424 13.28 21.57 1.07
N ILE A 425 12.17 21.99 0.46
CA ILE A 425 12.10 22.36 -0.96
C ILE A 425 12.04 23.88 -1.11
N ASN A 426 12.97 24.43 -1.89
CA ASN A 426 12.88 25.81 -2.35
C ASN A 426 11.87 25.91 -3.50
N LEU A 427 10.73 26.54 -3.27
CA LEU A 427 9.62 26.60 -4.21
C LEU A 427 9.88 27.48 -5.43
N GLU A 428 10.86 28.41 -5.36
CA GLU A 428 11.23 29.28 -6.49
C GLU A 428 12.20 28.58 -7.44
N SER A 429 13.32 28.03 -6.89
CA SER A 429 14.38 27.39 -7.67
C SER A 429 14.10 25.92 -7.99
N GLY A 430 13.32 25.23 -7.16
CA GLY A 430 13.11 23.79 -7.22
C GLY A 430 14.26 22.96 -6.64
N GLU A 431 15.27 23.63 -6.06
CA GLU A 431 16.32 22.96 -5.30
C GLU A 431 15.79 22.42 -3.98
N PHE A 432 16.38 21.36 -3.47
CA PHE A 432 15.96 20.74 -2.22
C PHE A 432 17.17 20.34 -1.37
N THR A 433 17.01 20.48 -0.06
CA THR A 433 18.05 20.19 0.93
C THR A 433 17.60 19.07 1.83
N GLN A 434 18.40 18.01 1.96
CA GLN A 434 18.15 16.93 2.92
C GLN A 434 18.22 17.46 4.34
N ILE A 435 17.19 17.17 5.15
CA ILE A 435 17.09 17.63 6.53
C ILE A 435 17.10 16.48 7.55
N THR A 436 16.94 15.23 7.14
CA THR A 436 17.15 14.04 7.98
C THR A 436 18.22 13.15 7.39
N ASP A 437 18.85 12.31 8.22
CA ASP A 437 19.87 11.35 7.77
C ASP A 437 19.88 10.14 8.70
N VAL A 438 18.69 9.49 8.78
CA VAL A 438 18.43 8.43 9.77
C VAL A 438 19.21 7.15 9.51
N ASN A 439 19.73 6.98 8.28
CA ASN A 439 20.45 5.80 7.82
C ASN A 439 21.92 6.11 7.45
N ARG A 440 22.49 7.22 7.97
CA ARG A 440 23.86 7.69 7.64
C ARG A 440 24.89 6.58 7.78
N GLU A 441 24.90 5.86 8.91
CA GLU A 441 25.88 4.82 9.17
C GLU A 441 25.90 3.75 8.06
N ILE A 442 24.73 3.40 7.53
CA ILE A 442 24.61 2.42 6.44
C ILE A 442 25.19 2.99 5.14
N TYR A 443 24.80 4.22 4.77
CA TYR A 443 25.30 4.83 3.52
C TYR A 443 26.79 5.16 3.54
N ASP A 444 27.37 5.43 4.70
CA ASP A 444 28.82 5.69 4.84
C ASP A 444 29.66 4.39 4.78
N ASN A 445 29.09 3.25 5.12
CA ASN A 445 29.83 1.99 5.26
C ASN A 445 29.46 0.91 4.24
N ILE A 446 28.38 1.03 3.49
CA ILE A 446 27.89 0.02 2.55
C ILE A 446 27.97 0.55 1.12
N ASP A 447 28.43 -0.28 0.22
CA ASP A 447 28.56 0.07 -1.20
C ASP A 447 27.29 -0.29 -1.97
N PHE A 448 26.78 0.67 -2.77
CA PHE A 448 25.60 0.52 -3.61
C PHE A 448 25.95 0.55 -5.09
N GLY A 449 25.15 -0.11 -5.88
CA GLY A 449 25.30 -0.19 -7.34
C GLY A 449 24.82 1.09 -8.03
N LYS A 450 25.45 1.40 -9.18
CA LYS A 450 25.02 2.49 -10.07
C LYS A 450 23.67 2.17 -10.69
N VAL A 451 22.80 3.16 -10.79
CA VAL A 451 21.54 3.12 -11.54
C VAL A 451 21.71 3.92 -12.83
N GLU A 452 21.25 3.35 -13.94
CA GLU A 452 21.34 3.97 -15.27
C GLU A 452 19.95 4.02 -15.90
N GLU A 453 19.61 5.15 -16.49
CA GLU A 453 18.42 5.36 -17.30
C GLU A 453 18.70 4.95 -18.74
N ARG A 454 17.92 4.01 -19.29
CA ARG A 454 17.98 3.61 -20.70
C ARG A 454 16.61 3.70 -21.36
N TRP A 455 16.58 4.29 -22.56
CA TRP A 455 15.39 4.34 -23.41
C TRP A 455 15.51 3.31 -24.52
N ILE A 456 14.86 2.17 -24.34
CA ILE A 456 14.91 1.03 -25.27
C ILE A 456 13.79 1.16 -26.30
N THR A 457 14.10 0.83 -27.56
CA THR A 457 13.09 0.80 -28.62
C THR A 457 12.33 -0.54 -28.56
N THR A 458 11.03 -0.45 -28.42
CA THR A 458 10.13 -1.62 -28.41
C THR A 458 9.91 -2.19 -29.82
N THR A 459 9.34 -3.38 -29.92
CA THR A 459 9.12 -4.07 -31.22
C THR A 459 8.17 -3.29 -32.14
N ASP A 460 7.31 -2.43 -31.61
CA ASP A 460 6.44 -1.52 -32.37
C ASP A 460 7.01 -0.09 -32.55
N GLY A 461 8.29 0.10 -32.21
CA GLY A 461 9.03 1.35 -32.47
C GLY A 461 8.87 2.46 -31.42
N LYS A 462 8.15 2.23 -30.33
CA LYS A 462 8.01 3.20 -29.24
C LYS A 462 9.25 3.19 -28.34
N LYS A 463 9.43 4.24 -27.51
CA LYS A 463 10.53 4.34 -26.53
C LYS A 463 10.03 3.97 -25.13
N MET A 464 10.71 3.01 -24.53
CA MET A 464 10.41 2.47 -23.20
C MET A 464 11.55 2.78 -22.24
N LEU A 465 11.24 3.48 -21.13
CA LEU A 465 12.19 3.68 -20.04
C LEU A 465 12.49 2.33 -19.37
N THR A 466 13.78 2.05 -19.20
CA THR A 466 14.29 0.87 -18.51
C THR A 466 15.37 1.32 -17.53
N TRP A 467 15.19 1.04 -16.23
CA TRP A 467 16.26 1.21 -15.26
C TRP A 467 17.19 0.01 -15.33
N VAL A 468 18.50 0.27 -15.41
CA VAL A 468 19.54 -0.76 -15.33
C VAL A 468 20.37 -0.52 -14.09
N ILE A 469 20.41 -1.49 -13.19
CA ILE A 469 21.12 -1.39 -11.91
C ILE A 469 22.31 -2.33 -11.96
N TYR A 470 23.50 -1.79 -11.75
CA TYR A 470 24.76 -2.52 -11.79
C TYR A 470 25.22 -2.97 -10.42
N PRO A 471 25.98 -4.06 -10.29
CA PRO A 471 26.65 -4.43 -9.06
C PRO A 471 27.53 -3.30 -8.52
N PRO A 472 27.72 -3.19 -7.18
CA PRO A 472 28.80 -2.36 -6.64
C PRO A 472 30.15 -2.73 -7.26
N HIS A 473 31.00 -1.72 -7.50
CA HIS A 473 32.31 -1.91 -8.14
C HIS A 473 32.24 -2.56 -9.53
N PHE A 474 31.19 -2.28 -10.29
CA PHE A 474 30.99 -2.79 -11.63
C PHE A 474 32.21 -2.55 -12.54
N ASP A 475 32.68 -3.62 -13.19
CA ASP A 475 33.80 -3.62 -14.12
C ASP A 475 33.30 -4.11 -15.49
N PRO A 476 33.23 -3.22 -16.51
CA PRO A 476 32.69 -3.59 -17.83
C PRO A 476 33.52 -4.63 -18.59
N SER A 477 34.72 -4.97 -18.10
CA SER A 477 35.54 -6.04 -18.69
C SER A 477 35.17 -7.45 -18.23
N LYS A 478 34.31 -7.55 -17.19
CA LYS A 478 33.81 -8.82 -16.62
C LYS A 478 32.41 -9.14 -17.15
N LYS A 479 32.02 -10.40 -17.05
CA LYS A 479 30.66 -10.85 -17.34
C LYS A 479 29.84 -11.04 -16.05
N TYR A 480 28.59 -10.63 -16.12
CA TYR A 480 27.66 -10.66 -14.98
C TYR A 480 26.37 -11.41 -15.31
N PRO A 481 25.86 -12.22 -14.38
CA PRO A 481 24.50 -12.73 -14.50
C PRO A 481 23.50 -11.58 -14.44
N THR A 482 22.42 -11.70 -15.20
CA THR A 482 21.47 -10.59 -15.40
C THR A 482 20.05 -11.04 -15.13
N LEU A 483 19.27 -10.20 -14.43
CA LEU A 483 17.89 -10.45 -14.08
C LEU A 483 16.96 -9.51 -14.85
N LEU A 484 15.97 -10.08 -15.53
CA LEU A 484 14.79 -9.33 -15.94
C LEU A 484 13.83 -9.22 -14.75
N TYR A 485 13.53 -7.99 -14.35
CA TYR A 485 12.52 -7.72 -13.33
C TYR A 485 11.17 -7.43 -13.99
N CYS A 486 10.17 -8.22 -13.66
CA CYS A 486 8.80 -8.05 -14.10
C CYS A 486 7.99 -7.30 -13.02
N GLN A 487 7.54 -6.08 -13.34
CA GLN A 487 6.78 -5.23 -12.44
C GLN A 487 5.37 -5.78 -12.22
N GLY A 488 4.91 -5.72 -10.95
CA GLY A 488 3.54 -6.00 -10.56
C GLY A 488 2.52 -4.95 -11.03
N GLY A 489 1.36 -4.98 -10.45
CA GLY A 489 0.23 -4.10 -10.80
C GLY A 489 -0.91 -4.89 -11.45
N PRO A 490 -1.15 -4.82 -12.77
CA PRO A 490 -0.22 -4.49 -13.86
C PRO A 490 0.09 -3.02 -14.07
N GLN A 491 -0.80 -2.14 -13.65
CA GLN A 491 -0.63 -0.70 -13.84
C GLN A 491 0.15 -0.09 -12.65
N SER A 492 1.46 -0.37 -12.61
CA SER A 492 2.39 0.17 -11.63
C SER A 492 3.72 0.52 -12.28
N THR A 493 4.22 1.72 -12.02
CA THR A 493 5.48 2.24 -12.59
C THR A 493 6.68 1.62 -11.88
N VAL A 494 7.71 1.24 -12.64
CA VAL A 494 9.06 1.10 -12.10
C VAL A 494 9.66 2.49 -12.00
N SER A 495 9.40 3.15 -10.89
CA SER A 495 9.91 4.49 -10.60
C SER A 495 11.24 4.43 -9.86
N GLN A 496 11.62 5.49 -9.19
CA GLN A 496 12.80 5.54 -8.33
C GLN A 496 12.53 4.97 -6.92
N PHE A 497 11.51 4.11 -6.75
CA PHE A 497 11.10 3.59 -5.45
C PHE A 497 12.22 2.83 -4.73
N TRP A 498 12.31 3.03 -3.41
CA TRP A 498 13.06 2.16 -2.50
C TRP A 498 12.11 1.13 -1.90
N SER A 499 12.38 -0.15 -2.12
CA SER A 499 11.53 -1.23 -1.61
C SER A 499 12.25 -2.04 -0.54
N TYR A 500 11.57 -2.32 0.57
CA TYR A 500 12.05 -3.28 1.59
C TYR A 500 11.64 -4.73 1.30
N ARG A 501 10.99 -4.98 0.17
CA ARG A 501 10.59 -6.31 -0.33
C ARG A 501 11.41 -6.71 -1.55
N TRP A 502 11.22 -6.02 -2.66
CA TRP A 502 11.91 -6.19 -3.94
C TRP A 502 12.96 -5.09 -4.10
N ASN A 503 14.10 -5.26 -3.43
CA ASN A 503 15.15 -4.24 -3.42
C ASN A 503 16.18 -4.51 -4.51
N PHE A 504 16.29 -3.60 -5.47
CA PHE A 504 17.26 -3.74 -6.58
C PHE A 504 18.71 -3.67 -6.11
N GLN A 505 18.99 -2.91 -5.06
CA GLN A 505 20.35 -2.81 -4.51
C GLN A 505 20.78 -4.10 -3.78
N LEU A 506 19.85 -4.84 -3.16
CA LEU A 506 20.15 -6.19 -2.65
C LEU A 506 20.52 -7.15 -3.77
N MET A 507 19.75 -7.12 -4.89
CA MET A 507 20.04 -7.94 -6.05
C MET A 507 21.39 -7.57 -6.68
N ALA A 508 21.68 -6.27 -6.77
CA ALA A 508 22.96 -5.75 -7.27
C ALA A 508 24.13 -6.14 -6.36
N ALA A 509 23.97 -6.05 -5.03
CA ALA A 509 24.98 -6.46 -4.07
C ALA A 509 25.30 -7.96 -4.11
N GLU A 510 24.36 -8.78 -4.62
CA GLU A 510 24.58 -10.18 -4.93
C GLU A 510 25.29 -10.41 -6.28
N GLY A 511 25.67 -9.34 -6.99
CA GLY A 511 26.45 -9.42 -8.23
C GLY A 511 25.62 -9.57 -9.49
N TYR A 512 24.31 -9.31 -9.45
CA TYR A 512 23.44 -9.33 -10.62
C TYR A 512 23.32 -7.94 -11.26
N ILE A 513 23.20 -7.88 -12.58
CA ILE A 513 22.67 -6.71 -13.29
C ILE A 513 21.15 -6.86 -13.31
N ILE A 514 20.41 -5.80 -12.97
CA ILE A 514 18.96 -5.81 -12.99
C ILE A 514 18.46 -4.96 -14.17
N VAL A 515 17.58 -5.51 -14.98
CA VAL A 515 16.89 -4.86 -16.09
C VAL A 515 15.43 -4.69 -15.70
N ALA A 516 15.01 -3.47 -15.43
CA ALA A 516 13.69 -3.15 -14.88
C ALA A 516 12.92 -2.20 -15.82
N PRO A 517 12.22 -2.73 -16.85
CA PRO A 517 11.54 -1.93 -17.85
C PRO A 517 10.17 -1.43 -17.39
N ASN A 518 9.82 -0.22 -17.83
CA ASN A 518 8.48 0.34 -17.77
C ASN A 518 7.66 -0.04 -19.01
N ARG A 519 7.33 -1.33 -19.11
CA ARG A 519 6.56 -1.90 -20.23
C ARG A 519 5.16 -1.28 -20.34
N ARG A 520 4.42 -1.55 -21.43
CA ARG A 520 3.01 -1.16 -21.56
C ARG A 520 2.21 -1.53 -20.31
N GLY A 521 1.31 -0.62 -19.92
CA GLY A 521 0.55 -0.72 -18.68
C GLY A 521 1.16 0.02 -17.50
N CYS A 522 2.43 0.44 -17.53
CA CYS A 522 3.00 1.26 -16.46
C CYS A 522 2.47 2.70 -16.55
N PRO A 523 1.85 3.26 -15.48
CA PRO A 523 1.47 4.67 -15.42
C PRO A 523 2.68 5.60 -15.54
N SER A 524 2.44 6.92 -15.55
CA SER A 524 3.43 8.00 -15.71
C SER A 524 4.01 8.20 -17.12
N PHE A 525 3.50 7.46 -18.11
CA PHE A 525 3.86 7.61 -19.52
C PHE A 525 2.66 7.98 -20.42
N GLY A 526 1.61 8.54 -19.80
CA GLY A 526 0.33 8.86 -20.41
C GLY A 526 -0.69 7.72 -20.31
N GLN A 527 -1.98 8.07 -20.44
CA GLN A 527 -3.07 7.11 -20.24
C GLN A 527 -3.10 6.06 -21.37
N GLU A 528 -2.75 6.43 -22.60
CA GLU A 528 -2.65 5.47 -23.72
C GLU A 528 -1.66 4.34 -23.41
N TRP A 529 -0.49 4.66 -22.85
CA TRP A 529 0.52 3.66 -22.46
C TRP A 529 0.00 2.75 -21.37
N THR A 530 -0.71 3.32 -20.39
CA THR A 530 -1.33 2.57 -19.27
C THR A 530 -2.40 1.62 -19.75
N ASP A 531 -3.29 2.05 -20.64
CA ASP A 531 -4.44 1.28 -21.10
C ASP A 531 -4.08 0.09 -22.00
N GLN A 532 -2.93 0.13 -22.67
CA GLN A 532 -2.53 -0.90 -23.63
C GLN A 532 -2.29 -2.28 -23.01
N ILE A 533 -2.38 -2.44 -21.71
CA ILE A 533 -2.28 -3.75 -21.05
C ILE A 533 -3.63 -4.38 -20.77
N SER A 534 -4.66 -3.58 -20.54
CA SER A 534 -6.00 -4.10 -20.26
C SER A 534 -6.53 -4.86 -21.45
N CYS A 535 -7.15 -6.01 -21.21
CA CYS A 535 -7.61 -6.99 -22.18
C CYS A 535 -6.49 -7.60 -23.08
N ASP A 536 -5.21 -7.36 -22.76
CA ASP A 536 -4.09 -7.89 -23.55
C ASP A 536 -2.84 -8.18 -22.69
N TYR A 537 -3.00 -8.92 -21.60
CA TYR A 537 -1.90 -9.29 -20.70
C TYR A 537 -0.74 -10.05 -21.40
N SER A 538 -1.05 -10.79 -22.46
CA SER A 538 -0.08 -11.61 -23.20
C SER A 538 0.49 -10.96 -24.47
N GLY A 539 0.14 -9.70 -24.74
CA GLY A 539 0.48 -9.01 -25.99
C GLY A 539 1.78 -8.19 -25.93
N GLN A 540 1.68 -6.91 -26.29
CA GLN A 540 2.83 -6.04 -26.45
C GLN A 540 3.68 -5.90 -25.18
N ASN A 541 3.07 -5.93 -24.00
CA ASN A 541 3.80 -5.86 -22.73
C ASN A 541 4.80 -7.02 -22.53
N ILE A 542 4.50 -8.23 -23.03
CA ILE A 542 5.43 -9.37 -23.01
C ILE A 542 6.57 -9.13 -24.01
N GLN A 543 6.29 -8.60 -25.20
CA GLN A 543 7.32 -8.21 -26.17
C GLN A 543 8.22 -7.09 -25.64
N ASP A 544 7.68 -6.16 -24.86
CA ASP A 544 8.44 -5.10 -24.18
C ASP A 544 9.46 -5.68 -23.20
N TYR A 545 9.08 -6.68 -22.39
CA TYR A 545 10.01 -7.39 -21.49
C TYR A 545 11.13 -8.08 -22.28
N LEU A 546 10.78 -8.80 -23.36
CA LEU A 546 11.77 -9.50 -24.20
C LEU A 546 12.69 -8.50 -24.90
N ALA A 547 12.15 -7.39 -25.43
CA ALA A 547 12.95 -6.35 -26.05
C ALA A 547 13.94 -5.71 -25.06
N ALA A 548 13.53 -5.50 -23.80
CA ALA A 548 14.40 -4.94 -22.78
C ALA A 548 15.59 -5.84 -22.44
N ILE A 549 15.33 -7.12 -22.18
CA ILE A 549 16.43 -8.05 -21.85
C ILE A 549 17.32 -8.33 -23.06
N ASP A 550 16.75 -8.45 -24.25
CA ASP A 550 17.53 -8.70 -25.48
C ASP A 550 18.42 -7.49 -25.82
N GLU A 551 17.96 -6.25 -25.65
CA GLU A 551 18.75 -5.04 -25.88
C GLU A 551 19.94 -4.95 -24.92
N VAL A 552 19.71 -5.12 -23.62
CA VAL A 552 20.77 -5.08 -22.60
C VAL A 552 21.73 -6.28 -22.78
N SER A 553 21.26 -7.41 -23.29
CA SER A 553 22.09 -8.59 -23.54
C SER A 553 23.10 -8.41 -24.69
N LYS A 554 23.02 -7.36 -25.48
CA LYS A 554 24.05 -7.01 -26.50
C LYS A 554 25.33 -6.48 -25.87
N GLU A 555 25.29 -6.05 -24.63
CA GLU A 555 26.44 -5.53 -23.91
C GLU A 555 27.47 -6.66 -23.61
N PRO A 556 28.78 -6.42 -23.80
CA PRO A 556 29.79 -7.45 -23.64
C PRO A 556 29.93 -7.96 -22.20
N PHE A 557 29.50 -7.19 -21.23
CA PHE A 557 29.51 -7.55 -19.81
C PHE A 557 28.31 -8.39 -19.37
N VAL A 558 27.31 -8.65 -20.21
CA VAL A 558 26.20 -9.55 -19.91
C VAL A 558 26.58 -10.99 -20.23
N ASP A 559 26.42 -11.87 -19.22
CA ASP A 559 26.53 -13.30 -19.44
C ASP A 559 25.18 -13.85 -19.93
N THR A 560 25.05 -14.05 -21.23
CA THR A 560 23.81 -14.49 -21.87
C THR A 560 23.39 -15.90 -21.48
N ASP A 561 24.29 -16.72 -20.94
CA ASP A 561 24.01 -18.06 -20.44
C ASP A 561 23.55 -18.04 -18.96
N LYS A 562 23.56 -16.86 -18.31
CA LYS A 562 23.24 -16.65 -16.92
C LYS A 562 22.19 -15.57 -16.73
N ARG A 563 21.07 -15.70 -17.43
CA ARG A 563 19.92 -14.79 -17.30
C ARG A 563 18.79 -15.43 -16.51
N GLY A 564 18.19 -14.66 -15.59
CA GLY A 564 17.02 -15.05 -14.82
C GLY A 564 15.86 -14.07 -15.06
N CYS A 565 14.65 -14.52 -14.75
CA CYS A 565 13.43 -13.70 -14.80
C CYS A 565 12.71 -13.80 -13.48
N VAL A 566 12.38 -12.65 -12.88
CA VAL A 566 11.80 -12.58 -11.54
C VAL A 566 10.66 -11.56 -11.49
N GLY A 567 9.60 -11.83 -10.70
CA GLY A 567 8.51 -10.89 -10.54
C GLY A 567 7.48 -11.33 -9.52
N ALA A 568 6.66 -10.37 -9.07
CA ALA A 568 5.60 -10.60 -8.11
C ALA A 568 4.25 -10.11 -8.62
N SER A 569 3.15 -10.72 -8.15
CA SER A 569 1.79 -10.30 -8.50
C SER A 569 1.55 -10.44 -10.01
N TYR A 570 1.15 -9.39 -10.69
CA TYR A 570 1.16 -9.38 -12.15
C TYR A 570 2.57 -9.68 -12.73
N GLY A 571 3.65 -9.26 -12.06
CA GLY A 571 5.01 -9.64 -12.43
C GLY A 571 5.27 -11.15 -12.28
N GLY A 572 4.66 -11.79 -11.30
CA GLY A 572 4.63 -13.25 -11.15
C GLY A 572 3.85 -13.94 -12.26
N TYR A 573 2.72 -13.35 -12.69
CA TYR A 573 2.02 -13.76 -13.93
C TYR A 573 2.97 -13.68 -15.13
N SER A 574 3.65 -12.53 -15.31
CA SER A 574 4.57 -12.34 -16.42
C SER A 574 5.69 -13.39 -16.42
N THR A 575 6.20 -13.74 -15.24
CA THR A 575 7.19 -14.80 -15.04
C THR A 575 6.66 -16.17 -15.48
N TYR A 576 5.43 -16.53 -15.07
CA TYR A 576 4.80 -17.78 -15.51
C TYR A 576 4.56 -17.82 -17.02
N TYR A 577 4.11 -16.69 -17.60
CA TYR A 577 3.85 -16.62 -19.02
C TYR A 577 5.16 -16.71 -19.83
N LEU A 578 6.20 -15.94 -19.42
CA LEU A 578 7.52 -15.97 -20.02
C LEU A 578 8.16 -17.34 -19.93
N ALA A 579 7.95 -18.10 -18.87
CA ALA A 579 8.45 -19.48 -18.76
C ALA A 579 7.95 -20.40 -19.88
N GLY A 580 6.80 -20.08 -20.50
CA GLY A 580 6.25 -20.82 -21.63
C GLY A 580 6.60 -20.25 -23.03
N VAL A 581 7.25 -19.07 -23.10
CA VAL A 581 7.51 -18.37 -24.39
C VAL A 581 8.91 -17.74 -24.50
N HIS A 582 9.83 -17.99 -23.57
CA HIS A 582 11.13 -17.31 -23.50
C HIS A 582 12.18 -17.81 -24.53
N GLU A 583 11.92 -18.92 -25.20
CA GLU A 583 12.81 -19.46 -26.26
C GLU A 583 14.27 -19.61 -25.80
N GLY A 584 14.48 -20.18 -24.60
CA GLY A 584 15.81 -20.45 -24.04
C GLY A 584 16.56 -19.24 -23.46
N ARG A 585 15.93 -18.04 -23.39
CA ARG A 585 16.57 -16.82 -22.90
C ARG A 585 16.96 -16.88 -21.42
N PHE A 586 16.20 -17.58 -20.59
CA PHE A 586 16.39 -17.62 -19.14
C PHE A 586 16.78 -19.02 -18.66
N LYS A 587 17.55 -19.08 -17.56
CA LYS A 587 18.02 -20.33 -16.91
C LYS A 587 17.38 -20.53 -15.53
N ALA A 588 16.69 -19.54 -15.00
CA ALA A 588 15.94 -19.62 -13.75
C ALA A 588 14.78 -18.62 -13.74
N PHE A 589 13.69 -19.03 -13.10
CA PHE A 589 12.53 -18.20 -12.87
C PHE A 589 12.22 -18.11 -11.37
N ILE A 590 11.70 -16.95 -10.92
CA ILE A 590 11.10 -16.78 -9.60
C ILE A 590 9.78 -16.02 -9.75
N ALA A 591 8.67 -16.67 -9.42
CA ALA A 591 7.33 -16.07 -9.40
C ALA A 591 6.81 -16.00 -7.97
N HIS A 592 6.55 -14.79 -7.48
CA HIS A 592 5.93 -14.56 -6.17
C HIS A 592 4.48 -14.15 -6.37
N CYS A 593 3.53 -14.84 -5.71
CA CYS A 593 2.08 -14.60 -5.77
C CYS A 593 1.60 -14.27 -7.20
N GLY A 594 2.03 -15.07 -8.19
CA GLY A 594 1.70 -14.85 -9.60
C GLY A 594 0.35 -15.43 -10.00
N ILE A 595 -0.35 -14.77 -10.92
CA ILE A 595 -1.56 -15.30 -11.54
C ILE A 595 -1.16 -16.39 -12.54
N PHE A 596 -1.63 -17.62 -12.31
CA PHE A 596 -1.32 -18.77 -13.17
C PHE A 596 -2.50 -19.18 -14.06
N ASN A 597 -3.70 -19.20 -13.49
CA ASN A 597 -4.92 -19.65 -14.14
C ASN A 597 -6.01 -18.59 -14.04
N PHE A 598 -6.32 -17.93 -15.14
CA PHE A 598 -7.28 -16.82 -15.17
C PHE A 598 -8.71 -17.22 -14.79
N GLU A 599 -9.12 -18.46 -15.11
CA GLU A 599 -10.48 -18.92 -14.77
C GLU A 599 -10.61 -19.09 -13.25
N SER A 600 -9.66 -19.77 -12.60
CA SER A 600 -9.67 -19.90 -11.14
C SER A 600 -9.34 -18.59 -10.42
N MET A 601 -8.52 -17.71 -11.03
CA MET A 601 -8.27 -16.37 -10.50
C MET A 601 -9.56 -15.55 -10.43
N TYR A 602 -10.34 -15.48 -11.52
CA TYR A 602 -11.60 -14.74 -11.56
C TYR A 602 -12.59 -15.23 -10.50
N GLY A 603 -12.69 -16.54 -10.31
CA GLY A 603 -13.61 -17.13 -9.33
C GLY A 603 -13.14 -17.13 -7.89
N HIS A 604 -11.94 -16.61 -7.61
CA HIS A 604 -11.30 -16.76 -6.30
C HIS A 604 -10.72 -15.46 -5.71
N THR A 605 -10.40 -14.46 -6.54
CA THR A 605 -9.98 -13.12 -6.08
C THR A 605 -11.14 -12.39 -5.39
N GLU A 606 -10.85 -11.33 -4.66
CA GLU A 606 -11.86 -10.62 -3.87
C GLU A 606 -12.48 -9.43 -4.62
N GLU A 607 -11.70 -8.52 -5.21
CA GLU A 607 -12.21 -7.38 -5.97
C GLU A 607 -12.36 -7.73 -7.45
N LEU A 608 -13.58 -8.03 -7.87
CA LEU A 608 -13.86 -8.50 -9.24
C LEU A 608 -13.77 -7.40 -10.29
N PHE A 609 -13.83 -6.12 -9.91
CA PHE A 609 -13.78 -5.02 -10.86
C PHE A 609 -12.48 -5.05 -11.68
N PHE A 610 -11.30 -5.30 -11.05
CA PHE A 610 -10.04 -5.27 -11.77
C PHE A 610 -9.92 -6.44 -12.77
N VAL A 611 -10.26 -7.66 -12.38
CA VAL A 611 -10.20 -8.81 -13.30
C VAL A 611 -11.27 -8.73 -14.40
N THR A 612 -12.44 -8.16 -14.09
CA THR A 612 -13.49 -7.93 -15.09
C THR A 612 -13.03 -6.91 -16.14
N ASN A 613 -12.43 -5.80 -15.69
CA ASN A 613 -11.87 -4.79 -16.59
C ASN A 613 -10.68 -5.34 -17.40
N ASP A 614 -9.72 -5.96 -16.75
CA ASP A 614 -8.45 -6.34 -17.37
C ASP A 614 -8.52 -7.62 -18.20
N TYR A 615 -9.51 -8.50 -17.95
CA TYR A 615 -9.76 -9.66 -18.81
C TYR A 615 -10.83 -9.37 -19.89
N GLY A 616 -11.55 -8.25 -19.75
CA GLY A 616 -12.62 -7.84 -20.66
C GLY A 616 -13.94 -8.55 -20.42
N GLY A 617 -14.13 -9.17 -19.26
CA GLY A 617 -15.34 -9.87 -18.84
C GLY A 617 -15.08 -11.21 -18.15
N ALA A 618 -16.15 -11.90 -17.77
CA ALA A 618 -16.08 -13.18 -17.07
C ALA A 618 -15.83 -14.36 -18.01
N TYR A 619 -15.20 -15.43 -17.51
CA TYR A 619 -14.85 -16.61 -18.32
C TYR A 619 -16.06 -17.41 -18.86
N TRP A 620 -17.24 -17.22 -18.27
CA TRP A 620 -18.47 -17.84 -18.74
C TRP A 620 -19.21 -17.06 -19.84
N GLU A 621 -18.78 -15.83 -20.15
CA GLU A 621 -19.33 -15.02 -21.24
C GLU A 621 -18.81 -15.52 -22.59
N LYS A 622 -19.39 -16.62 -23.09
CA LYS A 622 -18.87 -17.35 -24.26
C LYS A 622 -18.93 -16.55 -25.57
N ASP A 623 -19.85 -15.60 -25.66
CA ASP A 623 -20.02 -14.72 -26.84
C ASP A 623 -19.14 -13.46 -26.76
N ASN A 624 -18.46 -13.22 -25.64
CA ASN A 624 -17.52 -12.11 -25.46
C ASN A 624 -16.14 -12.47 -25.97
N ALA A 625 -15.85 -12.13 -27.23
CA ALA A 625 -14.59 -12.49 -27.90
C ALA A 625 -13.35 -11.91 -27.20
N VAL A 626 -13.47 -10.76 -26.54
CA VAL A 626 -12.37 -10.12 -25.80
C VAL A 626 -12.02 -10.95 -24.57
N ALA A 627 -12.99 -11.28 -23.74
CA ALA A 627 -12.82 -12.12 -22.57
C ALA A 627 -12.28 -13.51 -22.96
N GLN A 628 -12.89 -14.17 -23.95
CA GLN A 628 -12.45 -15.50 -24.38
C GLN A 628 -10.99 -15.50 -24.90
N ARG A 629 -10.53 -14.44 -25.57
CA ARG A 629 -9.12 -14.26 -25.96
C ARG A 629 -8.20 -14.18 -24.73
N SER A 630 -8.58 -13.42 -23.71
CA SER A 630 -7.81 -13.30 -22.47
C SER A 630 -7.65 -14.67 -21.80
N TYR A 631 -8.75 -15.41 -21.60
CA TYR A 631 -8.72 -16.74 -20.99
C TYR A 631 -7.94 -17.78 -21.83
N ALA A 632 -7.99 -17.68 -23.16
CA ALA A 632 -7.20 -18.53 -24.04
C ALA A 632 -5.68 -18.33 -23.88
N ASN A 633 -5.25 -17.17 -23.46
CA ASN A 633 -3.86 -16.80 -23.23
C ASN A 633 -3.40 -16.92 -21.78
N SER A 634 -4.17 -17.54 -20.90
CA SER A 634 -3.78 -17.79 -19.52
C SER A 634 -2.49 -18.65 -19.41
N PRO A 635 -1.56 -18.35 -18.48
CA PRO A 635 -0.28 -19.05 -18.35
C PRO A 635 -0.40 -20.58 -18.23
N HIS A 636 -1.40 -21.09 -17.50
CA HIS A 636 -1.60 -22.53 -17.33
C HIS A 636 -1.79 -23.28 -18.65
N LYS A 637 -2.24 -22.60 -19.71
CA LYS A 637 -2.37 -23.17 -21.06
C LYS A 637 -1.04 -23.21 -21.83
N LYS A 638 0.01 -22.56 -21.29
CA LYS A 638 1.37 -22.56 -21.85
C LYS A 638 2.34 -23.45 -21.04
N VAL A 639 1.91 -24.00 -19.92
CA VAL A 639 2.76 -24.76 -19.00
C VAL A 639 3.42 -25.98 -19.66
N GLY A 640 2.81 -26.57 -20.69
CA GLY A 640 3.41 -27.66 -21.46
C GLY A 640 4.72 -27.29 -22.18
N ASN A 641 5.01 -26.00 -22.31
CA ASN A 641 6.26 -25.50 -22.91
C ASN A 641 7.33 -25.17 -21.85
N TRP A 642 7.04 -25.30 -20.56
CA TRP A 642 7.99 -25.02 -19.50
C TRP A 642 9.12 -26.05 -19.52
N ASP A 643 10.36 -25.59 -19.48
CA ASP A 643 11.58 -26.41 -19.54
C ASP A 643 12.66 -25.96 -18.54
N THR A 644 12.43 -24.87 -17.83
CA THR A 644 13.42 -24.16 -17.03
C THR A 644 13.04 -24.17 -15.54
N PRO A 645 14.03 -24.33 -14.63
CA PRO A 645 13.79 -24.33 -13.19
C PRO A 645 13.03 -23.09 -12.70
N ILE A 646 12.03 -23.29 -11.81
CA ILE A 646 11.18 -22.23 -11.29
C ILE A 646 10.99 -22.31 -9.78
N MET A 647 11.18 -21.18 -9.07
CA MET A 647 10.77 -21.04 -7.68
C MET A 647 9.46 -20.26 -7.61
N ILE A 648 8.55 -20.74 -6.79
CA ILE A 648 7.21 -20.20 -6.60
C ILE A 648 7.07 -19.83 -5.13
N ILE A 649 6.68 -18.58 -4.87
CA ILE A 649 6.55 -18.05 -3.51
C ILE A 649 5.11 -17.56 -3.30
N THR A 650 4.54 -17.76 -2.11
CA THR A 650 3.19 -17.33 -1.78
C THR A 650 3.02 -17.07 -0.29
N GLY A 651 2.09 -16.18 0.07
CA GLY A 651 1.51 -16.09 1.41
C GLY A 651 0.18 -16.84 1.46
N GLU A 652 -0.10 -17.56 2.54
CA GLU A 652 -1.34 -18.36 2.64
C GLU A 652 -2.59 -17.50 2.89
N LYS A 653 -2.39 -16.25 3.35
CA LYS A 653 -3.47 -15.26 3.54
C LYS A 653 -3.63 -14.30 2.36
N ASP A 654 -3.01 -14.62 1.22
CA ASP A 654 -3.18 -13.84 0.00
C ASP A 654 -4.55 -14.14 -0.62
N TYR A 655 -5.46 -13.17 -0.54
CA TYR A 655 -6.79 -13.28 -1.13
C TYR A 655 -6.91 -12.47 -2.42
N ARG A 656 -5.97 -11.55 -2.67
CA ARG A 656 -5.82 -10.82 -3.93
C ARG A 656 -5.42 -11.77 -5.07
N ILE A 657 -4.32 -12.50 -4.90
CA ILE A 657 -3.91 -13.59 -5.79
C ILE A 657 -3.83 -14.85 -4.94
N PRO A 658 -4.93 -15.61 -4.89
CA PRO A 658 -5.04 -16.72 -3.96
C PRO A 658 -3.90 -17.73 -4.07
N TYR A 659 -3.42 -18.23 -2.93
CA TYR A 659 -2.28 -19.17 -2.88
C TYR A 659 -2.50 -20.44 -3.73
N SER A 660 -3.76 -20.76 -4.07
CA SER A 660 -4.10 -21.83 -5.01
C SER A 660 -3.45 -21.65 -6.38
N GLN A 661 -3.25 -20.40 -6.85
CA GLN A 661 -2.54 -20.10 -8.10
C GLN A 661 -1.09 -20.64 -8.06
N SER A 662 -0.44 -20.46 -6.94
CA SER A 662 0.93 -20.97 -6.69
C SER A 662 0.96 -22.51 -6.57
N LEU A 663 -0.05 -23.12 -5.95
CA LEU A 663 -0.17 -24.59 -5.85
C LEU A 663 -0.43 -25.21 -7.22
N GLU A 664 -1.30 -24.63 -8.05
CA GLU A 664 -1.55 -25.08 -9.43
C GLU A 664 -0.26 -25.05 -10.25
N ALA A 665 0.49 -23.93 -10.20
CA ALA A 665 1.75 -23.76 -10.93
C ALA A 665 2.83 -24.74 -10.47
N PHE A 666 2.99 -24.91 -9.15
CA PHE A 666 3.97 -25.83 -8.58
C PHE A 666 3.67 -27.30 -8.93
N THR A 667 2.40 -27.69 -8.82
CA THR A 667 1.96 -29.04 -9.18
C THR A 667 2.25 -29.32 -10.66
N ALA A 668 1.88 -28.38 -11.56
CA ALA A 668 2.13 -28.52 -12.98
C ALA A 668 3.62 -28.65 -13.32
N ALA A 669 4.48 -27.83 -12.70
CA ALA A 669 5.94 -27.91 -12.89
C ALA A 669 6.50 -29.27 -12.43
N ARG A 670 6.13 -29.72 -11.23
CA ARG A 670 6.66 -30.96 -10.66
C ARG A 670 6.22 -32.21 -11.42
N VAL A 671 4.94 -32.26 -11.84
CA VAL A 671 4.42 -33.39 -12.62
C VAL A 671 5.10 -33.51 -13.96
N GLN A 672 5.54 -32.40 -14.58
CA GLN A 672 6.31 -32.38 -15.81
C GLN A 672 7.81 -32.68 -15.62
N GLY A 673 8.26 -32.88 -14.37
CA GLY A 673 9.67 -33.18 -14.08
C GLY A 673 10.57 -31.94 -14.03
N ILE A 674 10.00 -30.73 -14.06
CA ILE A 674 10.74 -29.46 -13.94
C ILE A 674 11.25 -29.34 -12.50
N ASP A 675 12.50 -28.92 -12.31
CA ASP A 675 13.00 -28.58 -10.99
C ASP A 675 12.27 -27.33 -10.48
N ALA A 676 11.46 -27.51 -9.45
CA ALA A 676 10.64 -26.45 -8.89
C ALA A 676 10.66 -26.49 -7.35
N ARG A 677 10.63 -25.28 -6.74
CA ARG A 677 10.53 -25.09 -5.29
C ARG A 677 9.31 -24.25 -4.99
N LEU A 678 8.53 -24.66 -3.99
CA LEU A 678 7.46 -23.87 -3.39
C LEU A 678 7.95 -23.34 -2.04
N VAL A 679 7.79 -22.02 -1.83
CA VAL A 679 8.02 -21.34 -0.54
C VAL A 679 6.69 -20.73 -0.10
N SER A 680 6.10 -21.26 0.96
CA SER A 680 4.81 -20.82 1.50
C SER A 680 4.99 -20.18 2.88
N PHE A 681 4.45 -18.98 3.06
CA PHE A 681 4.48 -18.26 4.33
C PHE A 681 3.08 -18.30 4.97
N GLU A 682 2.93 -19.06 6.05
CA GLU A 682 1.65 -19.37 6.72
C GLU A 682 0.91 -18.12 7.24
N ASN A 683 1.64 -17.10 7.64
CA ASN A 683 1.12 -15.90 8.30
C ASN A 683 1.31 -14.60 7.51
N GLU A 684 1.75 -14.70 6.24
CA GLU A 684 1.85 -13.57 5.32
C GLU A 684 0.70 -13.59 4.30
N ALA A 685 0.43 -12.41 3.74
CA ALA A 685 -0.56 -12.21 2.69
C ALA A 685 0.10 -12.02 1.31
N HIS A 686 -0.41 -11.08 0.49
CA HIS A 686 0.15 -10.74 -0.81
C HIS A 686 1.60 -10.23 -0.73
N GLN A 687 2.01 -9.78 0.44
CA GLN A 687 3.33 -9.21 0.71
C GLN A 687 3.94 -9.84 1.96
N VAL A 688 5.26 -10.05 1.94
CA VAL A 688 6.01 -10.55 3.08
C VAL A 688 6.57 -9.37 3.87
N PHE A 689 5.98 -9.10 5.03
CA PHE A 689 6.29 -7.91 5.83
C PHE A 689 7.00 -8.19 7.15
N GLN A 690 6.89 -9.40 7.69
CA GLN A 690 7.55 -9.70 8.96
C GLN A 690 9.07 -9.78 8.76
N PRO A 691 9.88 -9.19 9.66
CA PRO A 691 11.33 -9.10 9.50
C PRO A 691 12.02 -10.44 9.24
N GLN A 692 11.74 -11.47 10.04
CA GLN A 692 12.35 -12.77 9.88
C GLN A 692 11.89 -13.49 8.60
N ASN A 693 10.61 -13.39 8.26
CA ASN A 693 10.08 -13.94 7.00
C ASN A 693 10.73 -13.28 5.78
N SER A 694 10.94 -11.97 5.82
CA SER A 694 11.63 -11.24 4.75
C SER A 694 13.08 -11.68 4.58
N VAL A 695 13.80 -11.95 5.66
CA VAL A 695 15.18 -12.48 5.58
C VAL A 695 15.17 -13.89 5.00
N VAL A 696 14.25 -14.76 5.40
CA VAL A 696 14.09 -16.11 4.82
C VAL A 696 13.74 -16.01 3.34
N TRP A 697 12.80 -15.12 2.98
CA TRP A 697 12.44 -14.86 1.59
C TRP A 697 13.68 -14.52 0.73
N ASN A 698 14.51 -13.59 1.20
CA ASN A 698 15.73 -13.18 0.48
C ASN A 698 16.76 -14.30 0.37
N ARG A 699 16.96 -15.08 1.44
CA ARG A 699 17.88 -16.23 1.43
C ARG A 699 17.45 -17.31 0.44
N GLU A 700 16.15 -17.63 0.37
CA GLU A 700 15.62 -18.57 -0.61
C GLU A 700 15.72 -18.00 -2.03
N PHE A 701 15.37 -16.71 -2.22
CA PHE A 701 15.45 -16.01 -3.50
C PHE A 701 16.88 -16.05 -4.08
N PHE A 702 17.86 -15.61 -3.32
CA PHE A 702 19.25 -15.61 -3.78
C PHE A 702 19.85 -17.03 -3.83
N GLY A 703 19.48 -17.90 -2.93
CA GLY A 703 19.89 -19.31 -2.96
C GLY A 703 19.45 -20.01 -4.24
N TRP A 704 18.22 -19.74 -4.70
CA TRP A 704 17.70 -20.27 -5.97
C TRP A 704 18.44 -19.68 -7.17
N LEU A 705 18.58 -18.37 -7.25
CA LEU A 705 19.28 -17.71 -8.35
C LEU A 705 20.76 -18.16 -8.44
N ASN A 706 21.45 -18.21 -7.30
CA ASN A 706 22.86 -18.62 -7.25
C ASN A 706 23.07 -20.06 -7.71
N LYS A 707 22.11 -20.97 -7.46
CA LYS A 707 22.16 -22.37 -7.89
C LYS A 707 22.22 -22.49 -9.42
N TYR A 708 21.54 -21.61 -10.14
CA TYR A 708 21.41 -21.74 -11.61
C TYR A 708 22.18 -20.69 -12.41
N LEU A 709 22.54 -19.56 -11.79
CA LEU A 709 23.13 -18.42 -12.48
C LEU A 709 24.58 -18.10 -12.05
N LYS A 710 25.09 -18.76 -11.01
CA LYS A 710 26.49 -18.65 -10.58
C LYS A 710 27.22 -19.99 -10.68
#